data_21b93d74d8c19f43afc8d35c714a31dd
#
_entry.id   21b93d74d8c19f43afc8d35c714a31dd
#
_cell.length_a   1.000
_cell.length_b   1.000
_cell.length_c   1.000
_cell.angle_alpha   90.00
_cell.angle_beta   90.00
_cell.angle_gamma   90.00
#
_symmetry.space_group_name_H-M   'P 1'
#
loop_
_entity.id
_entity.type
_entity.pdbx_description
1 polymer ?
#
loop_
_entity_poly.entity_id
_entity_poly.type
_entity_poly.pdbx_seq_one_letter_code
_entity_poly.pdbx_strand_id
1 'polypeptide(L)'
;MFQSTWITHPSAQFSDNRIYLFRKTFTLTEKPASAPLNISAEARYKLFVNGRRAAFGPCRSSGEEKYYDTLDLADYLQAGENELYCEVLGLADNADLTKPSVIFGVRRSGNLLLAVELDCGETVLRTDDTWETAASPYADIAFHNGYARGAMFEEEAHGGTPEWVPAKKAARVDSIREKPYPWGIVNPMFVIPRQIPMMYQKTVPFADAGDGFLIADELTNGFPKFTFEGHGRAKIMYAESFGSGGEKKDRLDRSLSFNGVFDLVDVDGTLTFEPFWFRCARIIRIETEGDVKLTDLVFDEAGYPMTYPETCDFGNDTDNKLWKISVATLMRCTQESYMDCPYYEQLQYAMDTSLQMIYNYQLNNDDALARKAIRDFRLSQRADGLLSSRYPTVEPQYIPSFSFYYIFMVAEHYKRFGDKALVRENLRAIDGVLEWFDGCVDETGLLKRTMYWDFIDWATTWGRTAGEPVVGDDCHMAIASAMYVYFLRLAADLAELCGRTGAAAEYRDRADAVAAAIEEKCWNEKRGLYADETNSVYFSQQMQVWCTLSGIADGERARQIMENAIPLETKCTFAYAYFWFRALEQVGLYHETERMMNRLRGLLDLNCSTIPETPDAPRSECHAWGAIAIYEFAAVVLGVRTVSAAEKKLRIAPHTDGRTYAKGDVYTGCGKVWVEWKIENGIFWLHIESEEGAHKEVVLPNGAVYTTDDAVVDCTIKL
;
A
#
# COMPACT_ATOMS: atom_id res chain seq x y z
N MET A 1 19.23 6.94 23.49
CA MET A 1 18.32 5.90 23.97
C MET A 1 17.09 6.59 24.53
N PHE A 2 15.90 6.32 24.00
CA PHE A 2 14.66 6.94 24.44
C PHE A 2 14.36 6.56 25.90
N GLN A 3 14.32 7.53 26.81
CA GLN A 3 14.24 7.30 28.26
C GLN A 3 13.09 8.08 28.88
N SER A 4 11.88 7.88 28.41
CA SER A 4 10.73 8.57 28.95
C SER A 4 9.82 7.65 29.75
N THR A 5 8.98 8.24 30.59
CA THR A 5 7.94 7.54 31.34
C THR A 5 6.64 7.61 30.54
N TRP A 6 5.90 6.51 30.46
CA TRP A 6 4.55 6.53 29.95
C TRP A 6 3.60 7.24 30.91
N ILE A 7 2.84 8.21 30.40
CA ILE A 7 1.78 8.90 31.13
C ILE A 7 0.42 8.62 30.52
N THR A 8 -0.62 8.79 31.33
CA THR A 8 -2.03 8.59 30.97
C THR A 8 -2.92 9.60 31.65
N HIS A 9 -4.17 9.71 31.20
CA HIS A 9 -5.19 10.44 31.91
C HIS A 9 -5.69 9.63 33.14
N PRO A 10 -5.88 10.24 34.33
CA PRO A 10 -6.21 9.51 35.55
C PRO A 10 -7.48 8.65 35.48
N SER A 11 -8.48 9.07 34.67
CA SER A 11 -9.76 8.38 34.52
C SER A 11 -9.89 7.63 33.21
N ALA A 12 -8.83 7.54 32.36
CA ALA A 12 -8.87 6.77 31.13
C ALA A 12 -9.13 5.29 31.40
N GLN A 13 -10.02 4.68 30.61
CA GLN A 13 -10.40 3.27 30.72
C GLN A 13 -10.02 2.51 29.45
N PHE A 14 -9.79 1.21 29.56
CA PHE A 14 -9.44 0.32 28.45
C PHE A 14 -10.51 0.22 27.35
N SER A 15 -11.70 0.70 27.60
CA SER A 15 -12.83 0.62 26.67
C SER A 15 -13.16 1.95 26.00
N ASP A 16 -12.36 2.98 26.21
CA ASP A 16 -12.67 4.31 25.67
C ASP A 16 -12.21 4.47 24.22
N ASN A 17 -13.17 4.77 23.34
CA ASN A 17 -12.88 5.31 22.01
C ASN A 17 -13.01 6.83 22.12
N ARG A 18 -11.95 7.52 22.47
CA ARG A 18 -11.97 8.94 22.77
C ARG A 18 -10.63 9.61 22.52
N ILE A 19 -10.67 10.90 22.22
CA ILE A 19 -9.47 11.73 22.16
C ILE A 19 -9.18 12.28 23.57
N TYR A 20 -7.92 12.22 23.97
CA TYR A 20 -7.39 12.84 25.17
C TYR A 20 -6.30 13.84 24.80
N LEU A 21 -6.25 14.91 25.56
CA LEU A 21 -5.34 16.02 25.36
C LEU A 21 -4.21 15.94 26.39
N PHE A 22 -2.99 16.22 25.96
CA PHE A 22 -1.83 16.36 26.84
C PHE A 22 -1.09 17.62 26.48
N ARG A 23 -0.63 18.38 27.49
CA ARG A 23 0.17 19.56 27.24
C ARG A 23 1.30 19.72 28.24
N LYS A 24 2.34 20.44 27.79
CA LYS A 24 3.44 20.91 28.61
C LYS A 24 3.93 22.24 28.13
N THR A 25 3.91 23.25 28.99
CA THR A 25 4.57 24.54 28.78
C THR A 25 5.97 24.52 29.37
N PHE A 26 6.91 25.19 28.71
CA PHE A 26 8.30 25.31 29.12
C PHE A 26 8.92 26.57 28.51
N THR A 27 10.04 27.05 29.09
CA THR A 27 10.72 28.26 28.64
C THR A 27 12.11 27.92 28.15
N LEU A 28 12.51 28.51 27.02
CA LEU A 28 13.87 28.44 26.48
C LEU A 28 14.52 29.82 26.55
N THR A 29 15.80 29.88 26.88
CA THR A 29 16.56 31.15 26.89
C THR A 29 16.80 31.67 25.48
N GLU A 30 17.00 30.76 24.53
CA GLU A 30 17.18 31.04 23.10
C GLU A 30 16.52 29.98 22.23
N LYS A 31 16.32 30.31 20.93
CA LYS A 31 15.86 29.31 19.94
C LYS A 31 16.95 28.26 19.73
N PRO A 32 16.67 26.94 19.94
CA PRO A 32 17.69 25.92 19.73
C PRO A 32 18.02 25.75 18.25
N ALA A 33 19.29 25.45 17.95
CA ALA A 33 19.72 25.11 16.58
C ALA A 33 19.27 23.70 16.16
N SER A 34 19.04 22.81 17.13
CA SER A 34 18.47 21.47 16.94
C SER A 34 17.71 21.11 18.21
N ALA A 35 16.57 20.43 18.03
CA ALA A 35 15.70 20.00 19.12
C ALA A 35 15.11 18.61 18.81
N PRO A 36 15.92 17.54 18.90
CA PRO A 36 15.45 16.18 18.63
C PRO A 36 14.39 15.78 19.63
N LEU A 37 13.24 15.35 19.09
CA LEU A 37 12.12 14.78 19.82
C LEU A 37 12.01 13.31 19.49
N ASN A 38 11.82 12.47 20.51
CA ASN A 38 11.30 11.14 20.41
C ASN A 38 9.90 11.08 21.02
N ILE A 39 8.92 10.50 20.29
CA ILE A 39 7.53 10.44 20.73
C ILE A 39 6.89 9.11 20.34
N SER A 40 6.09 8.56 21.24
CA SER A 40 5.22 7.42 20.98
C SER A 40 3.94 7.54 21.76
N ALA A 41 2.88 6.93 21.25
CA ALA A 41 1.59 6.87 21.90
C ALA A 41 0.87 5.54 21.66
N GLU A 42 -0.11 5.26 22.48
CA GLU A 42 -1.08 4.19 22.30
C GLU A 42 -2.49 4.82 22.32
N ALA A 43 -3.26 4.84 21.20
CA ALA A 43 -2.92 4.18 19.94
C ALA A 43 -2.26 5.13 18.92
N ARG A 44 -2.71 6.39 18.83
CA ARG A 44 -2.22 7.38 17.83
C ARG A 44 -2.11 8.75 18.48
N TYR A 45 -1.20 9.59 17.98
CA TYR A 45 -1.07 10.97 18.42
C TYR A 45 -1.09 11.95 17.25
N LYS A 46 -1.55 13.16 17.51
CA LYS A 46 -1.19 14.39 16.79
C LYS A 46 -0.37 15.26 17.73
N LEU A 47 0.76 15.74 17.24
CA LEU A 47 1.63 16.68 17.97
C LEU A 47 1.51 18.06 17.38
N PHE A 48 1.24 19.03 18.24
CA PHE A 48 1.30 20.46 17.94
C PHE A 48 2.38 21.11 18.81
N VAL A 49 3.10 22.04 18.22
CA VAL A 49 4.11 22.87 18.90
C VAL A 49 3.78 24.32 18.62
N ASN A 50 3.54 25.11 19.67
CA ASN A 50 3.12 26.49 19.55
C ASN A 50 1.92 26.67 18.59
N GLY A 51 0.93 25.77 18.67
CA GLY A 51 -0.27 25.76 17.83
C GLY A 51 -0.09 25.27 16.38
N ARG A 52 1.14 24.90 15.97
CA ARG A 52 1.42 24.35 14.63
C ARG A 52 1.53 22.83 14.71
N ARG A 53 0.80 22.10 13.83
CA ARG A 53 0.94 20.63 13.73
C ARG A 53 2.35 20.27 13.26
N ALA A 54 3.06 19.49 14.06
CA ALA A 54 4.41 19.03 13.78
C ALA A 54 4.43 17.57 13.29
N ALA A 55 3.55 16.68 13.81
CA ALA A 55 3.53 15.28 13.45
C ALA A 55 2.18 14.61 13.69
N PHE A 56 2.00 13.47 13.01
CA PHE A 56 0.95 12.49 13.23
C PHE A 56 1.60 11.10 13.29
N GLY A 57 1.32 10.32 14.35
CA GLY A 57 1.96 9.04 14.59
C GLY A 57 1.32 8.28 15.77
N PRO A 58 2.04 7.33 16.37
CA PRO A 58 3.27 6.74 15.88
C PRO A 58 3.05 5.93 14.60
N CYS A 59 4.13 5.57 13.90
CA CYS A 59 4.05 4.69 12.72
C CYS A 59 3.21 3.44 13.01
N ARG A 60 2.35 3.03 12.07
CA ARG A 60 1.57 1.79 12.18
C ARG A 60 2.50 0.61 12.40
N SER A 61 2.18 -0.23 13.37
CA SER A 61 3.04 -1.30 13.85
C SER A 61 2.29 -2.62 14.03
N SER A 62 3.05 -3.70 14.11
CA SER A 62 2.57 -5.01 14.52
C SER A 62 2.16 -5.02 16.01
N GLY A 63 1.61 -6.15 16.47
CA GLY A 63 1.39 -6.36 17.89
C GLY A 63 2.68 -6.60 18.68
N GLU A 64 3.71 -7.11 17.98
CA GLU A 64 4.99 -7.51 18.56
C GLU A 64 6.00 -6.35 18.61
N GLU A 65 5.93 -5.42 17.66
CA GLU A 65 6.82 -4.28 17.55
C GLU A 65 6.04 -2.99 17.48
N LYS A 66 6.36 -2.08 18.38
CA LYS A 66 5.81 -0.71 18.41
C LYS A 66 6.90 0.28 18.08
N TYR A 67 6.54 1.37 17.45
CA TYR A 67 7.50 2.41 17.05
C TYR A 67 7.41 3.64 17.93
N TYR A 68 8.54 4.32 18.09
CA TYR A 68 8.56 5.73 18.39
C TYR A 68 9.05 6.52 17.17
N ASP A 69 8.49 7.70 16.98
CA ASP A 69 8.90 8.61 15.91
C ASP A 69 9.98 9.56 16.43
N THR A 70 10.93 9.91 15.55
CA THR A 70 11.99 10.86 15.82
C THR A 70 11.91 12.02 14.82
N LEU A 71 11.88 13.26 15.32
CA LEU A 71 11.86 14.47 14.50
C LEU A 71 12.61 15.61 15.17
N ASP A 72 13.06 16.62 14.41
CA ASP A 72 13.66 17.82 14.96
C ASP A 72 12.62 18.93 15.04
N LEU A 73 12.42 19.49 16.23
CA LEU A 73 11.45 20.57 16.48
C LEU A 73 12.05 21.99 16.44
N ALA A 74 13.32 22.19 16.09
CA ALA A 74 13.97 23.50 16.13
C ALA A 74 13.19 24.58 15.38
N ASP A 75 12.56 24.24 14.23
CA ASP A 75 11.78 25.21 13.43
C ASP A 75 10.40 25.56 14.02
N TYR A 76 9.96 24.80 15.02
CA TYR A 76 8.70 25.03 15.72
C TYR A 76 8.90 25.81 17.03
N LEU A 77 10.12 25.82 17.58
CA LEU A 77 10.45 26.41 18.88
C LEU A 77 10.95 27.85 18.74
N GLN A 78 10.79 28.58 19.83
CA GLN A 78 11.21 30.01 19.95
C GLN A 78 11.90 30.27 21.29
N ALA A 79 12.62 31.37 21.40
CA ALA A 79 13.05 31.90 22.68
C ALA A 79 11.82 32.34 23.48
N GLY A 80 11.83 32.17 24.80
CA GLY A 80 10.68 32.42 25.68
C GLY A 80 9.80 31.18 25.87
N GLU A 81 8.52 31.42 26.09
CA GLU A 81 7.54 30.36 26.35
C GLU A 81 7.24 29.52 25.10
N ASN A 82 7.19 28.22 25.27
CA ASN A 82 6.80 27.23 24.29
C ASN A 82 5.78 26.25 24.87
N GLU A 83 4.92 25.70 24.02
CA GLU A 83 3.96 24.66 24.37
C GLU A 83 4.12 23.45 23.47
N LEU A 84 4.22 22.26 24.06
CA LEU A 84 3.90 21.00 23.40
C LEU A 84 2.45 20.63 23.73
N TYR A 85 1.67 20.37 22.70
CA TYR A 85 0.28 19.94 22.80
C TYR A 85 0.08 18.67 21.99
N CYS A 86 -0.43 17.61 22.60
CA CYS A 86 -0.70 16.34 21.95
C CYS A 86 -2.17 15.98 22.09
N GLU A 87 -2.80 15.67 20.98
CA GLU A 87 -4.04 14.91 20.95
C GLU A 87 -3.68 13.43 20.87
N VAL A 88 -4.23 12.60 21.74
CA VAL A 88 -3.98 11.14 21.75
C VAL A 88 -5.30 10.42 21.62
N LEU A 89 -5.43 9.63 20.56
CA LEU A 89 -6.59 8.79 20.32
C LEU A 89 -6.48 7.51 21.17
N GLY A 90 -7.33 7.38 22.18
CA GLY A 90 -7.58 6.12 22.85
C GLY A 90 -8.55 5.28 22.02
N LEU A 91 -8.21 4.02 21.82
CA LEU A 91 -9.07 3.04 21.17
C LEU A 91 -9.29 1.86 22.08
N ALA A 92 -10.52 1.35 22.12
CA ALA A 92 -10.86 0.15 22.87
C ALA A 92 -9.97 -1.04 22.49
N ASP A 93 -9.76 -1.94 23.45
CA ASP A 93 -8.97 -3.17 23.22
C ASP A 93 -9.49 -3.95 22.02
N ASN A 94 -8.58 -4.54 21.25
CA ASN A 94 -8.91 -5.44 20.14
C ASN A 94 -9.77 -6.64 20.56
N ALA A 95 -9.71 -7.06 21.83
CA ALA A 95 -10.49 -8.17 22.36
C ALA A 95 -11.96 -7.82 22.59
N ASP A 96 -12.33 -6.55 22.61
CA ASP A 96 -13.72 -6.13 22.78
C ASP A 96 -14.47 -6.12 21.46
N LEU A 97 -14.94 -7.29 21.05
CA LEU A 97 -15.70 -7.49 19.81
C LEU A 97 -17.10 -6.87 19.86
N THR A 98 -17.53 -6.32 21.01
CA THR A 98 -18.84 -5.66 21.12
C THR A 98 -18.81 -4.23 20.60
N LYS A 99 -17.62 -3.66 20.44
CA LYS A 99 -17.44 -2.29 19.95
C LYS A 99 -17.02 -2.25 18.50
N PRO A 100 -17.75 -1.54 17.65
CA PRO A 100 -17.36 -1.35 16.27
C PRO A 100 -16.03 -0.60 16.21
N SER A 101 -15.16 -1.00 15.29
CA SER A 101 -13.94 -0.30 14.97
C SER A 101 -13.76 -0.28 13.45
N VAL A 102 -13.55 0.91 12.90
CA VAL A 102 -13.27 1.07 11.47
C VAL A 102 -11.78 1.19 11.18
N ILE A 103 -10.94 1.45 12.21
CA ILE A 103 -9.49 1.57 12.03
C ILE A 103 -8.85 0.19 12.20
N PHE A 104 -9.09 -0.70 11.26
CA PHE A 104 -8.60 -2.08 11.31
C PHE A 104 -7.06 -2.18 11.25
N GLY A 105 -6.40 -1.23 10.59
CA GLY A 105 -4.94 -1.23 10.40
C GLY A 105 -4.13 -0.69 11.58
N VAL A 106 -4.74 -0.45 12.74
CA VAL A 106 -4.06 0.03 13.95
C VAL A 106 -4.20 -0.98 15.09
N ARG A 107 -3.11 -1.68 15.39
CA ARG A 107 -3.03 -2.59 16.55
C ARG A 107 -3.03 -1.78 17.84
N ARG A 108 -3.77 -2.23 18.83
CA ARG A 108 -4.00 -1.52 20.09
C ARG A 108 -4.16 -2.48 21.26
N SER A 109 -3.88 -1.98 22.45
CA SER A 109 -3.97 -2.74 23.70
C SER A 109 -5.09 -2.24 24.62
N GLY A 110 -5.89 -1.27 24.17
CA GLY A 110 -6.91 -0.59 24.99
C GLY A 110 -6.34 0.43 25.99
N ASN A 111 -5.03 0.55 26.11
CA ASN A 111 -4.41 1.58 26.96
C ASN A 111 -4.42 2.94 26.23
N LEU A 112 -4.55 4.01 27.01
CA LEU A 112 -4.24 5.37 26.58
C LEU A 112 -2.88 5.75 27.16
N LEU A 113 -1.88 5.95 26.31
CA LEU A 113 -0.51 6.22 26.76
C LEU A 113 0.16 7.24 25.86
N LEU A 114 0.96 8.12 26.47
CA LEU A 114 1.86 9.05 25.79
C LEU A 114 3.25 8.99 26.41
N ALA A 115 4.29 9.02 25.58
CA ALA A 115 5.66 9.19 26.04
C ALA A 115 6.40 10.13 25.08
N VAL A 116 7.08 11.13 25.64
CA VAL A 116 7.80 12.20 24.93
C VAL A 116 9.15 12.42 25.57
N GLU A 117 10.20 12.55 24.76
CA GLU A 117 11.51 13.06 25.16
C GLU A 117 11.96 14.10 24.14
N LEU A 118 12.14 15.35 24.57
CA LEU A 118 12.61 16.45 23.76
C LEU A 118 13.92 16.98 24.36
N ASP A 119 14.97 17.05 23.57
CA ASP A 119 16.28 17.61 23.95
C ASP A 119 16.49 18.95 23.24
N CYS A 120 16.47 20.03 24.00
CA CYS A 120 16.75 21.39 23.51
C CYS A 120 18.18 21.85 23.87
N GLY A 121 19.07 20.94 24.25
CA GLY A 121 20.42 21.24 24.67
C GLY A 121 20.50 21.71 26.14
N GLU A 122 20.03 22.89 26.45
CA GLU A 122 19.96 23.41 27.82
C GLU A 122 18.86 22.76 28.69
N THR A 123 17.83 22.26 28.04
CA THR A 123 16.66 21.67 28.70
C THR A 123 16.31 20.35 28.05
N VAL A 124 16.19 19.28 28.83
CA VAL A 124 15.65 17.98 28.39
C VAL A 124 14.27 17.81 29.03
N LEU A 125 13.24 17.80 28.18
CA LEU A 125 11.86 17.61 28.59
C LEU A 125 11.48 16.13 28.44
N ARG A 126 10.90 15.55 29.50
CA ARG A 126 10.35 14.18 29.46
C ARG A 126 8.93 14.16 29.99
N THR A 127 8.15 13.19 29.55
CA THR A 127 6.82 12.94 30.15
C THR A 127 6.95 12.47 31.59
N ASP A 128 6.20 13.15 32.47
CA ASP A 128 6.09 12.87 33.89
C ASP A 128 4.74 13.38 34.45
N ASP A 129 4.56 13.39 35.76
CA ASP A 129 3.36 13.87 36.43
C ASP A 129 3.23 15.41 36.49
N THR A 130 4.17 16.15 35.93
CA THR A 130 4.08 17.61 35.72
C THR A 130 3.42 18.00 34.42
N TRP A 131 3.10 17.03 33.56
CA TRP A 131 2.26 17.25 32.40
C TRP A 131 0.79 17.37 32.80
N GLU A 132 0.05 18.16 32.07
CA GLU A 132 -1.40 18.24 32.21
C GLU A 132 -2.09 17.42 31.12
N THR A 133 -3.25 16.85 31.49
CA THR A 133 -4.09 16.08 30.57
C THR A 133 -5.57 16.41 30.80
N ALA A 134 -6.37 16.26 29.73
CA ALA A 134 -7.82 16.39 29.79
C ALA A 134 -8.46 15.38 28.83
N ALA A 135 -9.69 14.97 29.14
CA ALA A 135 -10.53 14.36 28.09
C ALA A 135 -10.92 15.46 27.09
N SER A 136 -10.85 15.18 25.81
CA SER A 136 -11.23 16.18 24.81
C SER A 136 -12.72 16.54 24.97
N PRO A 137 -13.04 17.82 25.14
CA PRO A 137 -14.42 18.29 25.04
C PRO A 137 -14.80 18.64 23.59
N TYR A 138 -13.84 18.52 22.64
CA TYR A 138 -13.99 19.06 21.31
C TYR A 138 -14.60 18.08 20.31
N ALA A 139 -14.44 16.77 20.52
CA ALA A 139 -14.95 15.81 19.56
C ALA A 139 -15.42 14.50 20.24
N ASP A 140 -16.60 14.06 19.86
CA ASP A 140 -17.04 12.68 20.01
C ASP A 140 -16.74 11.88 18.76
N ILE A 141 -16.44 10.60 18.90
CA ILE A 141 -16.07 9.72 17.81
C ILE A 141 -17.19 8.72 17.56
N ALA A 142 -17.73 8.71 16.36
CA ALA A 142 -18.69 7.71 15.90
C ALA A 142 -18.06 6.75 14.92
N PHE A 143 -18.15 5.46 15.22
CA PHE A 143 -17.73 4.38 14.33
C PHE A 143 -18.94 3.79 13.63
N HIS A 144 -18.95 3.87 12.30
CA HIS A 144 -19.93 3.21 11.48
C HIS A 144 -19.34 1.91 10.90
N ASN A 145 -20.20 0.97 10.51
CA ASN A 145 -19.75 -0.27 9.88
C ASN A 145 -19.05 0.07 8.55
N GLY A 146 -17.70 0.02 8.58
CA GLY A 146 -16.78 0.73 7.69
C GLY A 146 -16.86 0.36 6.21
N TYR A 147 -17.23 -0.88 5.86
CA TYR A 147 -17.16 -1.34 4.46
C TYR A 147 -18.07 -0.57 3.49
N ALA A 148 -19.16 0.00 3.97
CA ALA A 148 -20.11 0.74 3.13
C ALA A 148 -19.84 2.26 3.07
N ARG A 149 -19.09 2.82 4.04
CA ARG A 149 -18.94 4.27 4.18
C ARG A 149 -17.49 4.76 4.23
N GLY A 150 -16.51 3.88 4.38
CA GLY A 150 -15.10 4.24 4.51
C GLY A 150 -14.47 3.80 5.84
N ALA A 151 -13.13 3.70 5.85
CA ALA A 151 -12.35 3.24 7.01
C ALA A 151 -12.17 4.30 8.09
N MET A 152 -12.66 5.52 7.88
CA MET A 152 -12.53 6.64 8.79
C MET A 152 -13.68 6.63 9.80
N PHE A 153 -13.41 7.10 11.01
CA PHE A 153 -14.48 7.43 11.95
C PHE A 153 -15.02 8.83 11.67
N GLU A 154 -16.27 9.04 12.00
CA GLU A 154 -16.92 10.36 11.95
C GLU A 154 -16.65 11.10 13.27
N GLU A 155 -16.39 12.38 13.20
CA GLU A 155 -16.18 13.24 14.35
C GLU A 155 -17.35 14.21 14.49
N GLU A 156 -17.88 14.30 15.71
CA GLU A 156 -18.85 15.35 16.09
C GLU A 156 -18.10 16.35 16.98
N ALA A 157 -17.74 17.48 16.39
CA ALA A 157 -16.96 18.52 17.05
C ALA A 157 -17.87 19.50 17.77
N HIS A 158 -17.59 19.73 19.04
CA HIS A 158 -18.33 20.64 19.90
C HIS A 158 -17.42 21.75 20.42
N GLY A 159 -17.99 22.87 20.80
CA GLY A 159 -17.28 23.87 21.61
C GLY A 159 -17.10 23.36 23.05
N GLY A 160 -16.03 23.73 23.70
CA GLY A 160 -15.83 23.37 25.10
C GLY A 160 -14.51 23.87 25.65
N THR A 161 -14.38 23.82 26.99
CA THR A 161 -13.11 24.13 27.66
C THR A 161 -12.58 22.85 28.31
N PRO A 162 -11.34 22.45 28.02
CA PRO A 162 -10.75 21.25 28.63
C PRO A 162 -10.63 21.42 30.17
N GLU A 163 -11.00 20.39 30.88
CA GLU A 163 -10.75 20.29 32.32
C GLU A 163 -9.39 19.65 32.56
N TRP A 164 -8.37 20.49 32.70
CA TRP A 164 -6.99 20.05 32.87
C TRP A 164 -6.73 19.49 34.27
N VAL A 165 -6.13 18.31 34.33
CA VAL A 165 -5.67 17.62 35.53
C VAL A 165 -4.23 17.16 35.37
N PRO A 166 -3.46 16.96 36.46
CA PRO A 166 -2.13 16.35 36.33
C PRO A 166 -2.21 14.97 35.68
N ALA A 167 -1.29 14.71 34.74
CA ALA A 167 -1.16 13.39 34.17
C ALA A 167 -0.65 12.38 35.19
N LYS A 168 -0.94 11.10 34.95
CA LYS A 168 -0.56 10.01 35.87
C LYS A 168 0.46 9.10 35.16
N LYS A 169 1.49 8.69 35.90
CA LYS A 169 2.37 7.61 35.43
C LYS A 169 1.58 6.33 35.26
N ALA A 170 1.81 5.63 34.12
CA ALA A 170 1.18 4.36 33.86
C ALA A 170 1.77 3.28 34.81
N ALA A 171 0.94 2.68 35.64
CA ALA A 171 1.35 1.87 36.81
C ALA A 171 2.16 0.59 36.47
N ARG A 172 2.11 0.11 35.23
CA ARG A 172 2.83 -1.12 34.80
C ARG A 172 3.87 -0.86 33.71
N VAL A 173 4.00 0.39 33.27
CA VAL A 173 4.91 0.78 32.19
C VAL A 173 5.50 2.13 32.54
N ASP A 174 6.55 2.13 33.33
CA ASP A 174 7.18 3.33 33.88
C ASP A 174 8.32 3.88 33.01
N SER A 175 8.77 3.12 32.00
CA SER A 175 9.82 3.58 31.09
C SER A 175 9.78 2.88 29.74
N ILE A 176 10.23 3.59 28.71
CA ILE A 176 10.52 3.03 27.41
C ILE A 176 11.93 2.43 27.44
N ARG A 177 12.08 1.19 26.94
CA ARG A 177 13.35 0.49 26.86
C ARG A 177 13.54 -0.16 25.51
N GLU A 178 14.74 -0.09 25.00
CA GLU A 178 15.14 -0.76 23.76
C GLU A 178 15.52 -2.23 23.99
N LYS A 179 15.64 -2.67 25.24
CA LYS A 179 16.04 -4.04 25.61
C LYS A 179 15.03 -4.65 26.59
N PRO A 180 14.83 -5.97 26.47
CA PRO A 180 14.02 -6.70 27.46
C PRO A 180 14.54 -6.51 28.90
N TYR A 181 13.64 -6.66 29.87
CA TYR A 181 14.03 -6.72 31.28
C TYR A 181 15.01 -7.87 31.54
N PRO A 182 15.85 -7.78 32.61
CA PRO A 182 16.59 -8.95 33.11
C PRO A 182 15.66 -10.17 33.27
N TRP A 183 16.23 -11.35 33.15
CA TRP A 183 15.51 -12.64 33.21
C TRP A 183 14.58 -12.94 32.02
N GLY A 184 14.73 -12.26 30.90
CA GLY A 184 13.95 -12.52 29.67
C GLY A 184 12.50 -12.05 29.71
N ILE A 185 12.12 -11.26 30.71
CA ILE A 185 10.79 -10.64 30.76
C ILE A 185 10.76 -9.50 29.78
N VAL A 186 9.83 -9.57 28.81
CA VAL A 186 9.62 -8.53 27.80
C VAL A 186 8.61 -7.49 28.32
N ASN A 187 9.00 -6.21 28.25
CA ASN A 187 8.06 -5.13 28.49
C ASN A 187 7.07 -5.07 27.33
N PRO A 188 5.74 -5.18 27.57
CA PRO A 188 4.74 -5.11 26.50
C PRO A 188 4.70 -3.75 25.77
N MET A 189 5.29 -2.71 26.39
CA MET A 189 5.42 -1.38 25.77
C MET A 189 6.84 -1.10 25.25
N PHE A 190 7.61 -2.16 24.98
CA PHE A 190 8.89 -2.02 24.30
C PHE A 190 8.71 -1.40 22.91
N VAL A 191 9.45 -0.33 22.63
CA VAL A 191 9.35 0.41 21.38
C VAL A 191 10.72 0.50 20.70
N ILE A 192 10.69 0.48 19.38
CA ILE A 192 11.87 0.61 18.52
C ILE A 192 11.75 1.89 17.66
N PRO A 193 12.86 2.45 17.17
CA PRO A 193 12.79 3.62 16.31
C PRO A 193 12.03 3.30 15.02
N ARG A 194 11.22 4.26 14.56
CA ARG A 194 10.60 4.24 13.23
C ARG A 194 11.68 4.06 12.15
N GLN A 195 11.44 3.16 11.21
CA GLN A 195 12.41 2.80 10.17
C GLN A 195 12.09 3.40 8.80
N ILE A 196 10.99 4.12 8.68
CA ILE A 196 10.57 4.80 7.47
C ILE A 196 10.50 6.32 7.74
N PRO A 197 10.65 7.18 6.73
CA PRO A 197 10.56 8.63 6.91
C PRO A 197 9.18 9.05 7.46
N MET A 198 9.13 10.24 8.05
CA MET A 198 7.85 10.88 8.40
C MET A 198 7.07 11.19 7.13
N MET A 199 5.74 11.22 7.22
CA MET A 199 4.90 11.62 6.09
C MET A 199 5.16 13.08 5.71
N TYR A 200 5.19 13.37 4.40
CA TYR A 200 5.21 14.72 3.91
C TYR A 200 3.87 15.42 4.13
N GLN A 201 3.86 16.74 4.05
CA GLN A 201 2.65 17.56 4.01
C GLN A 201 2.79 18.60 2.91
N LYS A 202 1.71 18.77 2.12
CA LYS A 202 1.64 19.75 1.02
C LYS A 202 0.21 20.24 0.89
N THR A 203 -0.01 21.54 0.93
CA THR A 203 -1.34 22.11 0.73
C THR A 203 -1.80 21.92 -0.71
N VAL A 204 -3.02 21.43 -0.87
CA VAL A 204 -3.70 21.23 -2.17
C VAL A 204 -4.99 22.04 -2.21
N PRO A 205 -5.31 22.66 -3.37
CA PRO A 205 -6.51 23.48 -3.52
C PRO A 205 -7.76 22.64 -3.72
N PHE A 206 -8.89 23.14 -3.19
CA PHE A 206 -10.25 22.72 -3.52
C PHE A 206 -10.98 23.93 -4.08
N ALA A 207 -11.50 23.81 -5.30
CA ALA A 207 -12.24 24.88 -5.97
C ALA A 207 -13.72 24.84 -5.56
N ASP A 208 -14.31 26.02 -5.30
CA ASP A 208 -15.75 26.15 -5.09
C ASP A 208 -16.48 25.83 -6.39
N ALA A 209 -17.34 24.81 -6.35
CA ALA A 209 -18.15 24.36 -7.46
C ALA A 209 -19.65 24.75 -7.31
N GLY A 210 -20.00 25.52 -6.28
CA GLY A 210 -21.36 25.94 -5.94
C GLY A 210 -22.17 24.87 -5.21
N ASP A 211 -23.30 25.26 -4.63
CA ASP A 211 -24.21 24.38 -3.86
C ASP A 211 -23.52 23.63 -2.70
N GLY A 212 -22.50 24.25 -2.09
CA GLY A 212 -21.71 23.69 -1.01
C GLY A 212 -20.67 22.65 -1.43
N PHE A 213 -20.46 22.44 -2.74
CA PHE A 213 -19.45 21.52 -3.23
C PHE A 213 -18.11 22.22 -3.43
N LEU A 214 -17.05 21.57 -2.94
CA LEU A 214 -15.65 21.90 -3.15
C LEU A 214 -14.98 20.70 -3.84
N ILE A 215 -14.29 20.94 -4.95
CA ILE A 215 -13.75 19.86 -5.81
C ILE A 215 -12.26 20.09 -6.03
N ALA A 216 -11.46 19.04 -5.81
CA ALA A 216 -10.04 19.01 -6.17
C ALA A 216 -9.84 18.45 -7.59
N ASP A 217 -8.76 18.84 -8.24
CA ASP A 217 -8.38 18.29 -9.55
C ASP A 217 -8.12 16.78 -9.46
N GLU A 218 -7.52 16.33 -8.37
CA GLU A 218 -7.17 14.93 -8.11
C GLU A 218 -7.74 14.46 -6.77
N LEU A 219 -8.01 13.15 -6.66
CA LEU A 219 -8.27 12.51 -5.38
C LEU A 219 -7.06 12.72 -4.46
N THR A 220 -7.29 13.16 -3.24
CA THR A 220 -6.25 13.41 -2.26
C THR A 220 -6.59 12.85 -0.89
N ASN A 221 -5.59 12.60 -0.07
CA ASN A 221 -5.73 12.19 1.32
C ASN A 221 -4.79 13.02 2.21
N GLY A 222 -5.32 13.46 3.34
CA GLY A 222 -4.58 14.35 4.24
C GLY A 222 -5.44 14.93 5.34
N PHE A 223 -5.04 16.07 5.85
CA PHE A 223 -5.68 16.71 6.99
C PHE A 223 -6.31 18.04 6.55
N PRO A 224 -7.64 18.04 6.30
CA PRO A 224 -8.36 19.27 6.02
C PRO A 224 -8.54 20.11 7.29
N LYS A 225 -8.40 21.41 7.18
CA LYS A 225 -8.66 22.38 8.22
C LYS A 225 -9.72 23.36 7.72
N PHE A 226 -10.89 23.35 8.35
CA PHE A 226 -12.03 24.19 8.02
C PHE A 226 -12.16 25.30 9.04
N THR A 227 -12.29 26.55 8.61
CA THR A 227 -12.65 27.68 9.48
C THR A 227 -14.06 28.10 9.18
N PHE A 228 -14.90 28.07 10.21
CA PHE A 228 -16.31 28.50 10.16
C PHE A 228 -16.53 29.74 11.00
N GLU A 229 -17.51 30.56 10.60
CA GLU A 229 -18.02 31.68 11.36
C GLU A 229 -19.55 31.61 11.40
N GLY A 230 -20.15 32.00 12.54
CA GLY A 230 -21.60 32.05 12.73
C GLY A 230 -22.07 31.25 13.94
N HIS A 231 -23.39 30.92 13.96
CA HIS A 231 -24.00 30.12 15.04
C HIS A 231 -24.89 29.05 14.43
N GLY A 232 -24.64 27.79 14.77
CA GLY A 232 -25.38 26.65 14.25
C GLY A 232 -24.52 25.43 14.05
N ARG A 233 -24.73 24.67 12.98
CA ARG A 233 -24.03 23.42 12.71
C ARG A 233 -23.57 23.35 11.25
N ALA A 234 -22.39 22.80 11.01
CA ALA A 234 -21.91 22.38 9.71
C ALA A 234 -21.82 20.85 9.62
N LYS A 235 -22.21 20.29 8.48
CA LYS A 235 -21.98 18.91 8.10
C LYS A 235 -21.00 18.89 6.92
N ILE A 236 -19.89 18.23 7.08
CA ILE A 236 -18.80 18.13 6.10
C ILE A 236 -18.77 16.70 5.58
N MET A 237 -19.09 16.49 4.31
CA MET A 237 -19.09 15.16 3.69
C MET A 237 -17.93 15.02 2.72
N TYR A 238 -17.28 13.85 2.71
CA TYR A 238 -16.11 13.52 1.89
C TYR A 238 -16.42 12.36 0.97
N ALA A 239 -16.11 12.48 -0.32
CA ALA A 239 -16.29 11.41 -1.29
C ALA A 239 -15.17 11.37 -2.33
N GLU A 240 -14.93 10.18 -2.87
CA GLU A 240 -13.99 9.98 -3.97
C GLU A 240 -14.54 10.47 -5.32
N SER A 241 -15.86 10.33 -5.53
CA SER A 241 -16.56 10.68 -6.77
C SER A 241 -18.04 10.88 -6.53
N PHE A 242 -18.77 11.41 -7.52
CA PHE A 242 -20.22 11.23 -7.62
C PHE A 242 -20.55 9.78 -8.04
N GLY A 243 -21.79 9.31 -7.79
CA GLY A 243 -22.27 7.99 -8.18
C GLY A 243 -21.90 6.87 -7.22
N SER A 244 -21.67 7.17 -5.93
CA SER A 244 -21.43 6.14 -4.92
C SER A 244 -22.61 5.14 -4.83
N GLY A 245 -22.33 3.86 -5.03
CA GLY A 245 -23.30 2.77 -4.83
C GLY A 245 -24.01 2.25 -6.08
N GLY A 246 -23.49 2.49 -7.30
CA GLY A 246 -24.12 1.95 -8.49
C GLY A 246 -23.47 2.32 -9.82
N GLU A 247 -24.08 3.16 -10.60
CA GLU A 247 -23.53 3.58 -11.89
C GLU A 247 -22.51 4.70 -11.73
N LYS A 248 -21.22 4.34 -11.83
CA LYS A 248 -20.13 5.31 -11.91
C LYS A 248 -19.74 5.50 -13.38
N LYS A 249 -20.32 6.50 -14.01
CA LYS A 249 -19.96 6.90 -15.39
C LYS A 249 -18.91 8.00 -15.34
N ASP A 250 -19.33 9.24 -15.42
CA ASP A 250 -18.44 10.39 -15.21
C ASP A 250 -18.31 10.66 -13.71
N ARG A 251 -17.08 10.67 -13.19
CA ARG A 251 -16.78 10.85 -11.75
C ARG A 251 -17.13 12.24 -11.24
N LEU A 252 -17.34 13.19 -12.15
CA LEU A 252 -17.70 14.58 -11.82
C LEU A 252 -19.16 14.91 -12.20
N ASP A 253 -19.98 13.94 -12.61
CA ASP A 253 -21.38 14.16 -12.95
C ASP A 253 -22.24 14.41 -11.69
N ARG A 254 -22.56 15.66 -11.44
CA ARG A 254 -23.35 16.13 -10.30
C ARG A 254 -24.83 15.68 -10.33
N SER A 255 -25.30 15.10 -11.42
CA SER A 255 -26.65 14.51 -11.48
C SER A 255 -26.74 13.17 -10.77
N LEU A 256 -25.59 12.53 -10.47
CA LEU A 256 -25.49 11.28 -9.73
C LEU A 256 -25.58 11.50 -8.22
N SER A 257 -25.85 10.42 -7.48
CA SER A 257 -25.91 10.45 -6.02
C SER A 257 -24.57 10.90 -5.40
N PHE A 258 -24.65 11.59 -4.26
CA PHE A 258 -23.50 11.95 -3.46
C PHE A 258 -23.66 11.38 -2.05
N ASN A 259 -22.76 10.51 -1.65
CA ASN A 259 -22.69 9.93 -0.31
C ASN A 259 -21.22 9.78 0.10
N GLY A 260 -20.98 9.89 1.38
CA GLY A 260 -19.62 9.76 1.90
C GLY A 260 -19.58 9.74 3.42
N VAL A 261 -18.38 9.56 3.96
CA VAL A 261 -18.08 9.79 5.37
C VAL A 261 -18.30 11.27 5.67
N PHE A 262 -18.78 11.60 6.84
CA PHE A 262 -19.02 12.98 7.22
C PHE A 262 -18.56 13.28 8.63
N ASP A 263 -18.25 14.54 8.89
CA ASP A 263 -18.05 15.12 10.21
C ASP A 263 -19.15 16.14 10.48
N LEU A 264 -19.50 16.31 11.77
CA LEU A 264 -20.42 17.31 12.25
C LEU A 264 -19.66 18.33 13.12
N VAL A 265 -19.96 19.61 12.94
CA VAL A 265 -19.27 20.69 13.65
C VAL A 265 -20.28 21.67 14.21
N ASP A 266 -20.37 21.79 15.53
CA ASP A 266 -21.14 22.82 16.18
C ASP A 266 -20.33 24.13 16.21
N VAL A 267 -20.87 25.17 15.61
CA VAL A 267 -20.21 26.46 15.46
C VAL A 267 -20.86 27.49 16.37
N ASP A 268 -20.06 28.16 17.19
CA ASP A 268 -20.47 29.29 18.02
C ASP A 268 -19.38 30.38 17.98
N GLY A 269 -19.56 31.35 17.09
CA GLY A 269 -18.57 32.36 16.74
C GLY A 269 -17.61 31.89 15.64
N THR A 270 -16.31 32.04 15.84
CA THR A 270 -15.27 31.55 14.91
C THR A 270 -14.69 30.24 15.43
N LEU A 271 -14.74 29.19 14.61
CA LEU A 271 -14.23 27.87 14.96
C LEU A 271 -13.37 27.31 13.81
N THR A 272 -12.18 26.78 14.15
CA THR A 272 -11.37 26.00 13.21
C THR A 272 -11.42 24.53 13.60
N PHE A 273 -11.86 23.67 12.68
CA PHE A 273 -11.95 22.23 12.84
C PHE A 273 -10.94 21.51 11.94
N GLU A 274 -10.16 20.61 12.52
CA GLU A 274 -9.27 19.69 11.85
C GLU A 274 -9.52 18.27 12.38
N PRO A 275 -10.08 17.32 11.59
CA PRO A 275 -10.36 15.98 12.06
C PRO A 275 -9.10 15.27 12.53
N PHE A 276 -9.20 14.42 13.55
CA PHE A 276 -8.05 13.69 14.11
C PHE A 276 -7.42 12.76 13.09
N TRP A 277 -8.24 12.00 12.36
CA TRP A 277 -7.77 11.09 11.32
C TRP A 277 -7.77 11.76 9.96
N PHE A 278 -6.82 11.40 9.09
CA PHE A 278 -6.80 11.95 7.75
C PHE A 278 -8.10 11.61 6.99
N ARG A 279 -8.49 12.49 6.09
CA ARG A 279 -9.62 12.34 5.18
C ARG A 279 -9.12 12.07 3.78
N CYS A 280 -9.85 11.23 3.04
CA CYS A 280 -9.63 10.99 1.63
C CYS A 280 -10.82 11.57 0.86
N ALA A 281 -10.58 12.46 -0.08
CA ALA A 281 -11.62 13.10 -0.87
C ALA A 281 -11.09 13.66 -2.18
N ARG A 282 -11.91 13.61 -3.21
CA ARG A 282 -11.86 14.49 -4.38
C ARG A 282 -12.94 15.54 -4.32
N ILE A 283 -14.06 15.20 -3.66
CA ILE A 283 -15.23 16.03 -3.52
C ILE A 283 -15.57 16.18 -2.05
N ILE A 284 -15.70 17.41 -1.60
CA ILE A 284 -16.19 17.77 -0.27
C ILE A 284 -17.53 18.48 -0.47
N ARG A 285 -18.53 18.15 0.33
CA ARG A 285 -19.79 18.89 0.39
C ARG A 285 -20.01 19.40 1.80
N ILE A 286 -20.34 20.68 1.91
CA ILE A 286 -20.64 21.34 3.18
C ILE A 286 -22.09 21.75 3.18
N GLU A 287 -22.84 21.27 4.18
CA GLU A 287 -24.20 21.67 4.49
C GLU A 287 -24.18 22.40 5.82
N THR A 288 -24.86 23.55 5.90
CA THR A 288 -24.90 24.38 7.10
C THR A 288 -26.31 24.63 7.58
N GLU A 289 -26.48 24.69 8.91
CA GLU A 289 -27.69 25.11 9.59
C GLU A 289 -27.40 26.38 10.40
N GLY A 290 -28.40 27.27 10.56
CA GLY A 290 -28.23 28.57 11.20
C GLY A 290 -27.64 29.61 10.26
N ASP A 291 -26.73 30.44 10.76
CA ASP A 291 -26.00 31.46 9.98
C ASP A 291 -24.53 31.10 9.72
N VAL A 292 -24.19 29.81 9.87
CA VAL A 292 -22.83 29.28 9.71
C VAL A 292 -22.36 29.43 8.26
N LYS A 293 -21.11 29.91 8.13
CA LYS A 293 -20.41 30.06 6.84
C LYS A 293 -19.00 29.47 6.94
N LEU A 294 -18.58 28.76 5.89
CA LEU A 294 -17.17 28.42 5.70
C LEU A 294 -16.43 29.69 5.26
N THR A 295 -15.38 30.07 5.98
CA THR A 295 -14.54 31.24 5.65
C THR A 295 -13.17 30.85 5.10
N ASP A 296 -12.67 29.65 5.45
CA ASP A 296 -11.38 29.14 4.95
C ASP A 296 -11.35 27.62 4.91
N LEU A 297 -10.64 27.05 3.93
CA LEU A 297 -10.27 25.65 3.84
C LEU A 297 -8.81 25.52 3.44
N VAL A 298 -8.01 24.92 4.31
CA VAL A 298 -6.66 24.46 4.01
C VAL A 298 -6.66 22.92 4.03
N PHE A 299 -6.36 22.27 2.92
CA PHE A 299 -6.23 20.82 2.85
C PHE A 299 -4.75 20.46 2.73
N ASP A 300 -4.16 19.95 3.81
CA ASP A 300 -2.78 19.47 3.82
C ASP A 300 -2.73 18.00 3.43
N GLU A 301 -2.44 17.74 2.14
CA GLU A 301 -2.17 16.39 1.63
C GLU A 301 -1.01 15.78 2.43
N ALA A 302 -1.16 14.52 2.82
CA ALA A 302 -0.15 13.78 3.57
C ALA A 302 0.05 12.36 3.00
N GLY A 303 1.30 11.92 2.94
CA GLY A 303 1.65 10.60 2.43
C GLY A 303 3.13 10.27 2.66
N TYR A 304 3.54 9.09 2.22
CA TYR A 304 4.94 8.72 2.18
C TYR A 304 5.72 9.67 1.24
N PRO A 305 6.89 10.18 1.61
CA PRO A 305 7.65 11.13 0.77
C PRO A 305 8.32 10.43 -0.43
N MET A 306 7.50 9.81 -1.27
CA MET A 306 7.94 9.11 -2.46
C MET A 306 8.37 10.10 -3.53
N THR A 307 9.54 9.88 -4.10
CA THR A 307 10.00 10.57 -5.30
C THR A 307 9.64 9.79 -6.56
N TYR A 308 9.47 10.47 -7.68
CA TYR A 308 9.20 9.84 -8.96
C TYR A 308 9.75 10.70 -10.12
N PRO A 309 10.02 10.11 -11.30
CA PRO A 309 10.47 10.85 -12.47
C PRO A 309 9.37 11.76 -13.01
N GLU A 310 9.64 13.05 -13.14
CA GLU A 310 8.71 14.03 -13.71
C GLU A 310 8.87 14.19 -15.24
N THR A 311 9.96 13.66 -15.81
CA THR A 311 10.40 13.90 -17.19
C THR A 311 9.97 12.83 -18.19
N CYS A 312 9.13 11.85 -17.77
CA CYS A 312 8.67 10.78 -18.64
C CYS A 312 7.70 11.29 -19.71
N ASP A 313 7.93 10.86 -20.96
CA ASP A 313 7.07 11.12 -22.12
C ASP A 313 6.96 9.86 -22.99
N PHE A 314 5.74 9.38 -23.21
CA PHE A 314 5.45 8.13 -23.92
C PHE A 314 4.87 8.36 -25.30
N GLY A 315 5.12 9.55 -25.86
CA GLY A 315 4.83 9.90 -27.25
C GLY A 315 3.40 10.33 -27.53
N ASN A 316 2.51 10.35 -26.52
CA ASN A 316 1.16 10.88 -26.65
C ASN A 316 0.57 11.31 -25.31
N ASP A 317 -0.37 12.26 -25.36
CA ASP A 317 -1.00 12.84 -24.15
C ASP A 317 -1.79 11.83 -23.32
N THR A 318 -2.42 10.85 -23.95
CA THR A 318 -3.24 9.85 -23.26
C THR A 318 -2.36 8.94 -22.37
N ASP A 319 -1.26 8.42 -22.90
CA ASP A 319 -0.34 7.60 -22.12
C ASP A 319 0.38 8.42 -21.05
N ASN A 320 0.71 9.69 -21.33
CA ASN A 320 1.29 10.60 -20.34
C ASN A 320 0.30 10.90 -19.18
N LYS A 321 -0.99 11.05 -19.48
CA LYS A 321 -2.04 11.19 -18.45
C LYS A 321 -2.25 9.87 -17.68
N LEU A 322 -2.26 8.74 -18.37
CA LEU A 322 -2.39 7.43 -17.72
C LEU A 322 -1.23 7.17 -16.74
N TRP A 323 0.02 7.52 -17.13
CA TRP A 323 1.15 7.50 -16.22
C TRP A 323 0.89 8.35 -14.97
N LYS A 324 0.46 9.59 -15.14
CA LYS A 324 0.20 10.50 -14.01
C LYS A 324 -0.84 9.99 -13.04
N ILE A 325 -2.00 9.51 -13.52
CA ILE A 325 -3.02 8.96 -12.63
C ILE A 325 -2.59 7.65 -11.98
N SER A 326 -1.72 6.86 -12.61
CA SER A 326 -1.16 5.64 -12.03
C SER A 326 -0.18 5.97 -10.89
N VAL A 327 0.70 6.96 -11.09
CA VAL A 327 1.60 7.46 -10.04
C VAL A 327 0.79 8.08 -8.89
N ALA A 328 -0.21 8.91 -9.19
CA ALA A 328 -1.11 9.47 -8.19
C ALA A 328 -1.81 8.38 -7.37
N THR A 329 -2.30 7.31 -8.01
CA THR A 329 -2.91 6.17 -7.33
C THR A 329 -1.94 5.50 -6.36
N LEU A 330 -0.73 5.19 -6.80
CA LEU A 330 0.28 4.59 -5.94
C LEU A 330 0.60 5.49 -4.74
N MET A 331 0.78 6.80 -4.95
CA MET A 331 1.06 7.75 -3.88
C MET A 331 -0.08 7.84 -2.85
N ARG A 332 -1.35 7.84 -3.30
CA ARG A 332 -2.51 7.88 -2.40
C ARG A 332 -2.64 6.60 -1.58
N CYS A 333 -2.22 5.46 -2.13
CA CYS A 333 -2.20 4.18 -1.43
C CYS A 333 -0.92 3.95 -0.62
N THR A 334 -0.05 4.96 -0.48
CA THR A 334 1.24 4.84 0.21
C THR A 334 1.36 5.88 1.33
N GLN A 335 1.36 5.39 2.57
CA GLN A 335 1.52 6.23 3.77
C GLN A 335 2.57 5.62 4.71
N GLU A 336 2.20 5.22 5.93
CA GLU A 336 3.07 4.50 6.86
C GLU A 336 3.14 2.99 6.56
N SER A 337 2.31 2.55 5.65
CA SER A 337 2.26 1.25 5.00
C SER A 337 1.75 1.42 3.58
N TYR A 338 1.95 0.45 2.73
CA TYR A 338 1.12 0.31 1.56
C TYR A 338 -0.32 0.07 2.00
N MET A 339 -1.29 0.53 1.24
CA MET A 339 -2.72 0.33 1.49
C MET A 339 -3.39 -0.13 0.20
N ASP A 340 -4.38 -0.99 0.31
CA ASP A 340 -5.25 -1.36 -0.80
C ASP A 340 -5.90 -0.11 -1.40
N CYS A 341 -6.56 0.68 -0.56
CA CYS A 341 -7.20 1.94 -0.91
C CYS A 341 -7.16 2.95 0.26
N PRO A 342 -7.19 4.26 -0.03
CA PRO A 342 -7.10 5.28 1.02
C PRO A 342 -8.45 5.62 1.68
N TYR A 343 -9.59 5.21 1.07
CA TYR A 343 -10.92 5.60 1.52
C TYR A 343 -11.63 4.49 2.31
N TYR A 344 -11.78 3.27 1.75
CA TYR A 344 -12.66 2.26 2.31
C TYR A 344 -12.02 1.37 3.38
N GLU A 345 -10.77 0.97 3.23
CA GLU A 345 -10.15 -0.04 4.11
C GLU A 345 -8.85 0.43 4.75
N GLN A 346 -7.96 1.09 4.03
CA GLN A 346 -6.66 1.57 4.50
C GLN A 346 -5.79 0.43 5.06
N LEU A 347 -5.85 -0.75 4.45
CA LEU A 347 -5.24 -1.99 4.91
C LEU A 347 -4.10 -2.46 3.99
N GLN A 348 -3.05 -3.01 4.60
CA GLN A 348 -1.89 -3.54 3.88
C GLN A 348 -2.14 -5.00 3.52
N TYR A 349 -2.76 -5.26 2.36
CA TYR A 349 -2.93 -6.61 1.81
C TYR A 349 -1.67 -7.12 1.12
N ALA A 350 -1.38 -8.44 1.22
CA ALA A 350 -0.13 -9.00 0.71
C ALA A 350 -0.04 -8.97 -0.83
N MET A 351 -1.13 -9.26 -1.54
CA MET A 351 -1.18 -9.19 -3.00
C MET A 351 -0.96 -7.76 -3.47
N ASP A 352 -1.74 -6.81 -2.97
CA ASP A 352 -1.66 -5.38 -3.28
C ASP A 352 -0.26 -4.84 -3.04
N THR A 353 0.27 -5.09 -1.85
CA THR A 353 1.60 -4.66 -1.45
C THR A 353 2.68 -5.18 -2.39
N SER A 354 2.60 -6.43 -2.83
CA SER A 354 3.57 -7.02 -3.73
C SER A 354 3.64 -6.30 -5.08
N LEU A 355 2.47 -5.89 -5.61
CA LEU A 355 2.37 -5.11 -6.84
C LEU A 355 2.81 -3.66 -6.63
N GLN A 356 2.38 -3.04 -5.54
CA GLN A 356 2.79 -1.67 -5.19
C GLN A 356 4.31 -1.55 -5.04
N MET A 357 4.97 -2.55 -4.44
CA MET A 357 6.43 -2.60 -4.32
C MET A 357 7.11 -2.58 -5.69
N ILE A 358 6.70 -3.43 -6.62
CA ILE A 358 7.33 -3.48 -7.95
C ILE A 358 7.05 -2.23 -8.77
N TYR A 359 5.90 -1.58 -8.59
CA TYR A 359 5.62 -0.28 -9.21
C TYR A 359 6.49 0.83 -8.59
N ASN A 360 6.59 0.87 -7.25
CA ASN A 360 7.47 1.82 -6.57
C ASN A 360 8.94 1.69 -7.03
N TYR A 361 9.42 0.47 -7.24
CA TYR A 361 10.78 0.22 -7.71
C TYR A 361 11.09 0.78 -9.11
N GLN A 362 10.08 1.09 -9.92
CA GLN A 362 10.28 1.80 -11.19
C GLN A 362 10.48 3.31 -10.98
N LEU A 363 10.00 3.86 -9.88
CA LEU A 363 9.95 5.29 -9.60
C LEU A 363 11.15 5.82 -8.82
N ASN A 364 11.73 4.99 -7.93
CA ASN A 364 12.84 5.39 -7.04
C ASN A 364 13.61 4.19 -6.49
N ASN A 365 14.66 4.47 -5.71
CA ASN A 365 15.49 3.47 -5.04
C ASN A 365 15.26 3.39 -3.53
N ASP A 366 14.16 3.95 -3.03
CA ASP A 366 13.79 3.84 -1.62
C ASP A 366 13.09 2.50 -1.37
N ASP A 367 13.71 1.65 -0.55
CA ASP A 367 13.21 0.33 -0.19
C ASP A 367 12.69 0.25 1.25
N ALA A 368 12.72 1.35 2.01
CA ALA A 368 12.42 1.34 3.43
C ALA A 368 10.99 0.85 3.73
N LEU A 369 10.00 1.32 2.95
CA LEU A 369 8.62 0.89 3.11
C LEU A 369 8.42 -0.58 2.70
N ALA A 370 9.10 -1.03 1.64
CA ALA A 370 9.07 -2.42 1.19
C ALA A 370 9.67 -3.38 2.24
N ARG A 371 10.81 -3.00 2.85
CA ARG A 371 11.41 -3.75 3.97
C ARG A 371 10.47 -3.84 5.16
N LYS A 372 9.81 -2.72 5.49
CA LYS A 372 8.80 -2.69 6.56
C LYS A 372 7.65 -3.66 6.23
N ALA A 373 7.12 -3.63 5.02
CA ALA A 373 6.02 -4.50 4.60
C ALA A 373 6.41 -6.00 4.68
N ILE A 374 7.58 -6.38 4.17
CA ILE A 374 8.10 -7.76 4.28
C ILE A 374 8.21 -8.17 5.75
N ARG A 375 8.72 -7.28 6.62
CA ARG A 375 8.81 -7.53 8.06
C ARG A 375 7.44 -7.67 8.71
N ASP A 376 6.50 -6.78 8.40
CA ASP A 376 5.14 -6.81 8.92
C ASP A 376 4.48 -8.17 8.60
N PHE A 377 4.51 -8.62 7.34
CA PHE A 377 3.93 -9.92 6.97
C PHE A 377 4.62 -11.09 7.65
N ARG A 378 5.94 -11.09 7.78
CA ARG A 378 6.66 -12.11 8.55
C ARG A 378 6.17 -12.19 10.00
N LEU A 379 5.93 -11.04 10.65
CA LEU A 379 5.43 -10.98 12.02
C LEU A 379 3.97 -11.41 12.16
N SER A 380 3.23 -11.50 11.05
CA SER A 380 1.86 -12.00 11.05
C SER A 380 1.76 -13.53 11.02
N GLN A 381 2.90 -14.24 10.84
CA GLN A 381 2.91 -15.67 10.63
C GLN A 381 2.38 -16.44 11.85
N ARG A 382 1.41 -17.30 11.60
CA ARG A 382 0.85 -18.21 12.61
C ARG A 382 1.80 -19.38 12.89
N ALA A 383 1.53 -20.08 13.97
CA ALA A 383 2.29 -21.27 14.36
C ALA A 383 2.23 -22.41 13.32
N ASP A 384 1.15 -22.48 12.53
CA ASP A 384 0.99 -23.43 11.44
C ASP A 384 1.63 -23.01 10.10
N GLY A 385 2.21 -21.80 10.04
CA GLY A 385 2.94 -21.30 8.88
C GLY A 385 2.18 -20.31 8.01
N LEU A 386 0.84 -20.24 8.07
CA LEU A 386 0.03 -19.34 7.27
C LEU A 386 0.23 -17.88 7.71
N LEU A 387 0.30 -16.96 6.75
CA LEU A 387 0.38 -15.52 7.00
C LEU A 387 -1.02 -14.88 7.00
N SER A 388 -1.18 -13.78 7.72
CA SER A 388 -2.37 -12.95 7.58
C SER A 388 -2.39 -12.32 6.18
N SER A 389 -3.57 -12.26 5.55
CA SER A 389 -3.74 -11.66 4.22
C SER A 389 -3.48 -10.16 4.21
N ARG A 390 -3.70 -9.52 5.37
CA ARG A 390 -3.53 -8.09 5.62
C ARG A 390 -2.90 -7.88 6.99
N TYR A 391 -1.89 -7.04 7.08
CA TYR A 391 -1.20 -6.78 8.35
C TYR A 391 -0.38 -5.48 8.30
N PRO A 392 -0.30 -4.66 9.41
CA PRO A 392 -0.94 -4.90 10.69
C PRO A 392 -2.47 -4.77 10.63
N THR A 393 -3.17 -5.55 11.43
CA THR A 393 -4.63 -5.50 11.53
C THR A 393 -5.11 -5.92 12.92
N VAL A 394 -6.27 -5.43 13.36
CA VAL A 394 -6.93 -5.89 14.59
C VAL A 394 -7.76 -7.13 14.34
N GLU A 395 -8.29 -7.30 13.12
CA GLU A 395 -9.09 -8.46 12.74
C GLU A 395 -8.29 -9.31 11.75
N PRO A 396 -7.69 -10.43 12.20
CA PRO A 396 -6.99 -11.34 11.30
C PRO A 396 -7.92 -11.86 10.20
N GLN A 397 -7.45 -11.80 8.96
CA GLN A 397 -8.12 -12.36 7.80
C GLN A 397 -7.15 -13.28 7.07
N TYR A 398 -7.64 -14.41 6.59
CA TYR A 398 -6.83 -15.40 5.90
C TYR A 398 -7.40 -15.66 4.51
N ILE A 399 -6.62 -15.28 3.51
CA ILE A 399 -6.75 -15.65 2.10
C ILE A 399 -5.48 -16.45 1.82
N PRO A 400 -5.52 -17.79 1.80
CA PRO A 400 -4.30 -18.61 1.76
C PRO A 400 -3.37 -18.23 0.61
N SER A 401 -3.90 -18.03 -0.60
CA SER A 401 -3.14 -17.63 -1.79
C SER A 401 -2.34 -16.33 -1.59
N PHE A 402 -2.76 -15.43 -0.68
CA PHE A 402 -2.04 -14.18 -0.40
C PHE A 402 -0.70 -14.43 0.31
N SER A 403 -0.52 -15.55 1.00
CA SER A 403 0.77 -15.93 1.58
C SER A 403 1.85 -16.19 0.53
N PHE A 404 1.47 -16.55 -0.69
CA PHE A 404 2.42 -16.71 -1.81
C PHE A 404 3.07 -15.39 -2.22
N TYR A 405 2.34 -14.29 -2.17
CA TYR A 405 2.88 -12.97 -2.55
C TYR A 405 3.95 -12.46 -1.59
N TYR A 406 4.02 -12.98 -0.36
CA TYR A 406 5.16 -12.74 0.52
C TYR A 406 6.47 -13.31 -0.05
N ILE A 407 6.44 -14.50 -0.64
CA ILE A 407 7.60 -15.10 -1.31
C ILE A 407 8.01 -14.23 -2.51
N PHE A 408 7.03 -13.74 -3.26
CA PHE A 408 7.26 -12.81 -4.38
C PHE A 408 7.91 -11.50 -3.93
N MET A 409 7.44 -10.90 -2.82
CA MET A 409 8.04 -9.69 -2.27
C MET A 409 9.52 -9.87 -1.95
N VAL A 410 9.89 -10.98 -1.31
CA VAL A 410 11.28 -11.29 -0.94
C VAL A 410 12.14 -11.50 -2.19
N ALA A 411 11.62 -12.20 -3.19
CA ALA A 411 12.33 -12.48 -4.45
C ALA A 411 12.55 -11.22 -5.28
N GLU A 412 11.50 -10.41 -5.49
CA GLU A 412 11.60 -9.17 -6.27
C GLU A 412 12.47 -8.11 -5.54
N HIS A 413 12.43 -8.08 -4.20
CA HIS A 413 13.35 -7.24 -3.44
C HIS A 413 14.81 -7.67 -3.65
N TYR A 414 15.11 -8.98 -3.60
CA TYR A 414 16.45 -9.47 -3.86
C TYR A 414 16.93 -9.15 -5.28
N LYS A 415 16.10 -9.42 -6.27
CA LYS A 415 16.38 -9.09 -7.68
C LYS A 415 16.72 -7.62 -7.84
N ARG A 416 15.98 -6.74 -7.17
CA ARG A 416 16.09 -5.29 -7.27
C ARG A 416 17.27 -4.69 -6.51
N PHE A 417 17.59 -5.21 -5.31
CA PHE A 417 18.59 -4.62 -4.40
C PHE A 417 19.77 -5.55 -4.08
N GLY A 418 19.71 -6.82 -4.44
CA GLY A 418 20.78 -7.80 -4.18
C GLY A 418 20.92 -8.16 -2.71
N ASP A 419 19.93 -7.85 -1.84
CA ASP A 419 20.01 -8.05 -0.41
C ASP A 419 19.80 -9.52 -0.01
N LYS A 420 20.88 -10.28 -0.08
CA LYS A 420 20.92 -11.68 0.39
C LYS A 420 20.69 -11.83 1.91
N ALA A 421 20.95 -10.80 2.70
CA ALA A 421 20.72 -10.85 4.15
C ALA A 421 19.23 -10.86 4.45
N LEU A 422 18.45 -10.01 3.77
CA LEU A 422 16.99 -10.00 3.86
C LEU A 422 16.40 -11.34 3.41
N VAL A 423 16.88 -11.94 2.31
CA VAL A 423 16.43 -13.28 1.91
C VAL A 423 16.63 -14.29 3.03
N ARG A 424 17.87 -14.36 3.58
CA ARG A 424 18.22 -15.30 4.66
C ARG A 424 17.35 -15.13 5.90
N GLU A 425 17.04 -13.89 6.26
CA GLU A 425 16.18 -13.55 7.40
C GLU A 425 14.75 -14.09 7.22
N ASN A 426 14.25 -14.17 5.99
CA ASN A 426 12.89 -14.52 5.66
C ASN A 426 12.68 -15.99 5.24
N LEU A 427 13.75 -16.78 5.03
CA LEU A 427 13.64 -18.18 4.59
C LEU A 427 12.79 -19.04 5.51
N ARG A 428 12.91 -18.87 6.85
CA ARG A 428 12.10 -19.65 7.79
C ARG A 428 10.60 -19.39 7.64
N ALA A 429 10.22 -18.16 7.34
CA ALA A 429 8.81 -17.83 7.12
C ALA A 429 8.33 -18.40 5.77
N ILE A 430 9.17 -18.38 4.75
CA ILE A 430 8.92 -19.03 3.46
C ILE A 430 8.70 -20.52 3.64
N ASP A 431 9.60 -21.21 4.38
CA ASP A 431 9.46 -22.63 4.71
C ASP A 431 8.08 -22.89 5.34
N GLY A 432 7.68 -22.10 6.35
CA GLY A 432 6.40 -22.25 7.02
C GLY A 432 5.19 -22.10 6.10
N VAL A 433 5.23 -21.14 5.16
CA VAL A 433 4.18 -20.98 4.14
C VAL A 433 4.08 -22.24 3.26
N LEU A 434 5.20 -22.72 2.74
CA LEU A 434 5.23 -23.88 1.86
C LEU A 434 4.80 -25.17 2.56
N GLU A 435 5.18 -25.36 3.84
CA GLU A 435 4.72 -26.47 4.66
C GLU A 435 3.22 -26.46 4.90
N TRP A 436 2.64 -25.28 5.12
CA TRP A 436 1.19 -25.16 5.26
C TRP A 436 0.46 -25.63 4.00
N PHE A 437 0.93 -25.21 2.81
CA PHE A 437 0.34 -25.63 1.55
C PHE A 437 0.58 -27.10 1.25
N ASP A 438 1.75 -27.64 1.61
CA ASP A 438 2.02 -29.06 1.47
C ASP A 438 1.00 -29.91 2.25
N GLY A 439 0.65 -29.47 3.47
CA GLY A 439 -0.43 -30.06 4.26
C GLY A 439 -1.83 -29.94 3.66
N CYS A 440 -2.00 -29.11 2.63
CA CYS A 440 -3.25 -28.97 1.89
C CYS A 440 -3.30 -29.82 0.60
N VAL A 441 -2.18 -30.41 0.18
CA VAL A 441 -2.15 -31.36 -0.95
C VAL A 441 -2.77 -32.69 -0.51
N ASP A 442 -3.73 -33.20 -1.27
CA ASP A 442 -4.38 -34.46 -0.98
C ASP A 442 -3.91 -35.64 -1.90
N GLU A 443 -4.61 -36.77 -1.86
CA GLU A 443 -4.26 -37.93 -2.66
C GLU A 443 -4.36 -37.73 -4.17
N THR A 444 -4.96 -36.62 -4.63
CA THR A 444 -4.98 -36.26 -6.06
C THR A 444 -3.71 -35.57 -6.50
N GLY A 445 -2.89 -35.12 -5.55
CA GLY A 445 -1.71 -34.32 -5.80
C GLY A 445 -2.00 -32.82 -6.01
N LEU A 446 -3.24 -32.37 -5.77
CA LEU A 446 -3.66 -30.98 -5.88
C LEU A 446 -4.02 -30.41 -4.51
N LEU A 447 -4.04 -29.10 -4.40
CA LEU A 447 -4.52 -28.39 -3.21
C LEU A 447 -6.04 -28.57 -3.10
N LYS A 448 -6.50 -29.04 -1.95
CA LYS A 448 -7.92 -29.08 -1.60
C LYS A 448 -8.42 -27.69 -1.21
N ARG A 449 -9.73 -27.51 -1.31
CA ARG A 449 -10.41 -26.30 -0.80
C ARG A 449 -10.15 -26.15 0.70
N THR A 450 -9.92 -24.91 1.13
CA THR A 450 -9.63 -24.61 2.53
C THR A 450 -10.88 -24.17 3.29
N MET A 451 -10.76 -24.01 4.61
CA MET A 451 -11.82 -23.41 5.43
C MET A 451 -11.81 -21.89 5.42
N TYR A 452 -10.84 -21.30 4.73
CA TYR A 452 -10.64 -19.87 4.63
C TYR A 452 -11.23 -19.32 3.32
N TRP A 453 -11.00 -18.05 3.05
CA TRP A 453 -11.44 -17.42 1.83
C TRP A 453 -10.44 -17.73 0.70
N ASP A 454 -10.81 -18.66 -0.17
CA ASP A 454 -9.97 -19.12 -1.29
C ASP A 454 -10.02 -18.16 -2.49
N PHE A 455 -9.91 -16.86 -2.21
CA PHE A 455 -9.92 -15.79 -3.20
C PHE A 455 -8.76 -15.92 -4.20
N ILE A 456 -9.05 -15.66 -5.45
CA ILE A 456 -8.06 -15.57 -6.54
C ILE A 456 -8.11 -14.19 -7.21
N ASP A 457 -9.28 -13.76 -7.74
CA ASP A 457 -9.43 -12.50 -8.47
C ASP A 457 -10.89 -12.04 -8.48
N TRP A 458 -11.14 -10.76 -8.63
CA TRP A 458 -12.50 -10.21 -8.80
C TRP A 458 -13.07 -10.44 -10.22
N ALA A 459 -12.85 -11.62 -10.82
CA ALA A 459 -13.41 -11.95 -12.12
C ALA A 459 -14.94 -11.87 -12.11
N THR A 460 -15.53 -11.14 -13.06
CA THR A 460 -16.97 -10.86 -13.08
C THR A 460 -17.83 -12.12 -13.14
N THR A 461 -17.33 -13.19 -13.76
CA THR A 461 -17.98 -14.50 -13.82
C THR A 461 -18.00 -15.23 -12.48
N TRP A 462 -17.16 -14.81 -11.52
CA TRP A 462 -17.11 -15.33 -10.15
C TRP A 462 -17.84 -14.42 -9.13
N GLY A 463 -18.64 -13.48 -9.61
CA GLY A 463 -19.27 -12.46 -8.76
C GLY A 463 -20.15 -12.97 -7.62
N ARG A 464 -20.67 -14.23 -7.71
CA ARG A 464 -21.46 -14.86 -6.64
C ARG A 464 -20.61 -15.57 -5.59
N THR A 465 -19.35 -15.85 -5.89
CA THR A 465 -18.39 -16.56 -5.04
C THR A 465 -17.38 -15.66 -4.38
N ALA A 466 -17.60 -14.33 -4.43
CA ALA A 466 -16.71 -13.33 -3.83
C ALA A 466 -15.24 -13.47 -4.28
N GLY A 467 -15.00 -13.67 -5.57
CA GLY A 467 -13.66 -13.79 -6.15
C GLY A 467 -13.02 -15.18 -6.03
N GLU A 468 -13.76 -16.17 -5.55
CA GLU A 468 -13.33 -17.58 -5.61
C GLU A 468 -13.71 -18.19 -6.97
N PRO A 469 -12.87 -19.06 -7.56
CA PRO A 469 -13.26 -19.83 -8.73
C PRO A 469 -14.56 -20.61 -8.52
N VAL A 470 -15.37 -20.74 -9.57
CA VAL A 470 -16.57 -21.59 -9.53
C VAL A 470 -16.13 -23.04 -9.59
N VAL A 471 -16.28 -23.74 -8.49
CA VAL A 471 -15.82 -25.11 -8.30
C VAL A 471 -16.93 -25.95 -7.63
N GLY A 472 -16.94 -27.27 -7.86
CA GLY A 472 -17.90 -28.16 -7.23
C GLY A 472 -17.62 -28.41 -5.73
N ASP A 473 -18.50 -29.14 -5.05
CA ASP A 473 -18.37 -29.35 -3.60
C ASP A 473 -17.16 -30.22 -3.20
N ASP A 474 -16.72 -31.14 -4.07
CA ASP A 474 -15.54 -32.00 -3.86
C ASP A 474 -14.31 -31.53 -4.64
N CYS A 475 -14.13 -30.25 -4.76
CA CYS A 475 -13.22 -29.68 -5.72
C CYS A 475 -11.82 -29.39 -5.18
N HIS A 476 -10.91 -29.41 -6.14
CA HIS A 476 -9.52 -29.05 -5.97
C HIS A 476 -9.26 -27.65 -6.50
N MET A 477 -8.44 -26.93 -5.79
CA MET A 477 -8.05 -25.55 -6.14
C MET A 477 -6.92 -25.58 -7.19
N ALA A 478 -7.25 -25.92 -8.46
CA ALA A 478 -6.24 -26.09 -9.50
C ALA A 478 -5.46 -24.80 -9.78
N ILE A 479 -6.11 -23.61 -9.74
CA ILE A 479 -5.45 -22.33 -9.89
C ILE A 479 -4.44 -22.10 -8.76
N ALA A 480 -4.85 -22.31 -7.51
CA ALA A 480 -3.95 -22.20 -6.36
C ALA A 480 -2.83 -23.25 -6.40
N SER A 481 -3.10 -24.44 -6.93
CA SER A 481 -2.08 -25.48 -7.17
C SER A 481 -1.04 -25.05 -8.20
N ALA A 482 -1.45 -24.40 -9.29
CA ALA A 482 -0.53 -23.84 -10.28
C ALA A 482 0.29 -22.64 -9.71
N MET A 483 -0.33 -21.83 -8.85
CA MET A 483 0.39 -20.81 -8.06
C MET A 483 1.42 -21.47 -7.14
N TYR A 484 1.06 -22.54 -6.44
CA TYR A 484 1.97 -23.25 -5.54
C TYR A 484 3.19 -23.80 -6.28
N VAL A 485 3.05 -24.32 -7.49
CA VAL A 485 4.17 -24.74 -8.36
C VAL A 485 5.11 -23.56 -8.65
N TYR A 486 4.56 -22.41 -9.03
CA TYR A 486 5.36 -21.19 -9.30
C TYR A 486 6.16 -20.77 -8.07
N PHE A 487 5.50 -20.69 -6.91
CA PHE A 487 6.13 -20.20 -5.69
C PHE A 487 7.09 -21.20 -5.04
N LEU A 488 6.89 -22.50 -5.23
CA LEU A 488 7.88 -23.53 -4.87
C LEU A 488 9.18 -23.36 -5.67
N ARG A 489 9.08 -23.14 -6.98
CA ARG A 489 10.23 -22.91 -7.84
C ARG A 489 10.98 -21.63 -7.46
N LEU A 490 10.23 -20.55 -7.21
CA LEU A 490 10.79 -19.28 -6.75
C LEU A 490 11.49 -19.42 -5.39
N ALA A 491 10.90 -20.13 -4.45
CA ALA A 491 11.48 -20.40 -3.13
C ALA A 491 12.70 -21.32 -3.22
N ALA A 492 12.72 -22.27 -4.15
CA ALA A 492 13.88 -23.11 -4.42
C ALA A 492 15.11 -22.26 -4.83
N ASP A 493 14.91 -21.27 -5.69
CA ASP A 493 15.99 -20.38 -6.12
C ASP A 493 16.51 -19.51 -4.95
N LEU A 494 15.61 -19.01 -4.07
CA LEU A 494 15.98 -18.27 -2.87
C LEU A 494 16.74 -19.15 -1.85
N ALA A 495 16.33 -20.42 -1.69
CA ALA A 495 16.99 -21.37 -0.82
C ALA A 495 18.38 -21.72 -1.35
N GLU A 496 18.53 -21.99 -2.64
CA GLU A 496 19.79 -22.26 -3.31
C GLU A 496 20.76 -21.07 -3.22
N LEU A 497 20.27 -19.86 -3.47
CA LEU A 497 21.02 -18.61 -3.26
C LEU A 497 21.66 -18.55 -1.87
N CYS A 498 20.93 -19.01 -0.85
CA CYS A 498 21.42 -19.03 0.53
C CYS A 498 22.20 -20.30 0.93
N GLY A 499 22.46 -21.20 -0.03
CA GLY A 499 23.22 -22.44 0.19
C GLY A 499 22.40 -23.59 0.79
N ARG A 500 21.07 -23.48 0.81
CA ARG A 500 20.15 -24.52 1.29
C ARG A 500 19.74 -25.47 0.15
N THR A 501 20.73 -26.11 -0.48
CA THR A 501 20.55 -26.93 -1.68
C THR A 501 19.60 -28.14 -1.49
N GLY A 502 19.56 -28.72 -0.28
CA GLY A 502 18.62 -29.79 0.06
C GLY A 502 17.16 -29.33 0.04
N ALA A 503 16.87 -28.18 0.66
CA ALA A 503 15.55 -27.58 0.62
C ALA A 503 15.16 -27.15 -0.81
N ALA A 504 16.09 -26.59 -1.56
CA ALA A 504 15.88 -26.22 -2.95
C ALA A 504 15.49 -27.42 -3.82
N ALA A 505 16.17 -28.57 -3.65
CA ALA A 505 15.83 -29.81 -4.35
C ALA A 505 14.43 -30.31 -3.97
N GLU A 506 14.12 -30.35 -2.68
CA GLU A 506 12.82 -30.75 -2.16
C GLU A 506 11.68 -29.89 -2.71
N TYR A 507 11.83 -28.57 -2.75
CA TYR A 507 10.82 -27.66 -3.29
C TYR A 507 10.60 -27.89 -4.80
N ARG A 508 11.66 -28.19 -5.57
CA ARG A 508 11.53 -28.54 -6.98
C ARG A 508 10.82 -29.89 -7.17
N ASP A 509 11.14 -30.89 -6.34
CA ASP A 509 10.46 -32.20 -6.38
C ASP A 509 8.95 -32.07 -6.09
N ARG A 510 8.58 -31.28 -5.07
CA ARG A 510 7.17 -30.96 -4.77
C ARG A 510 6.50 -30.23 -5.94
N ALA A 511 7.17 -29.23 -6.53
CA ALA A 511 6.66 -28.49 -7.67
C ALA A 511 6.38 -29.42 -8.86
N ASP A 512 7.30 -30.32 -9.17
CA ASP A 512 7.17 -31.26 -10.29
C ASP A 512 6.06 -32.29 -10.05
N ALA A 513 5.86 -32.73 -8.80
CA ALA A 513 4.76 -33.63 -8.44
C ALA A 513 3.38 -32.96 -8.63
N VAL A 514 3.21 -31.71 -8.14
CA VAL A 514 1.95 -30.97 -8.32
C VAL A 514 1.73 -30.59 -9.79
N ALA A 515 2.77 -30.23 -10.52
CA ALA A 515 2.70 -29.94 -11.96
C ALA A 515 2.22 -31.17 -12.75
N ALA A 516 2.74 -32.35 -12.44
CA ALA A 516 2.30 -33.61 -13.05
C ALA A 516 0.82 -33.93 -12.75
N ALA A 517 0.36 -33.64 -11.53
CA ALA A 517 -1.04 -33.82 -11.17
C ALA A 517 -1.97 -32.84 -11.94
N ILE A 518 -1.56 -31.58 -12.11
CA ILE A 518 -2.30 -30.59 -12.91
C ILE A 518 -2.36 -31.05 -14.37
N GLU A 519 -1.26 -31.53 -14.93
CA GLU A 519 -1.19 -32.04 -16.30
C GLU A 519 -2.18 -33.22 -16.49
N GLU A 520 -2.16 -34.19 -15.57
CA GLU A 520 -3.00 -35.38 -15.68
C GLU A 520 -4.49 -35.07 -15.49
N LYS A 521 -4.84 -34.16 -14.58
CA LYS A 521 -6.23 -34.03 -14.09
C LYS A 521 -6.96 -32.80 -14.61
N CYS A 522 -6.23 -31.75 -14.99
CA CYS A 522 -6.83 -30.47 -15.40
C CYS A 522 -6.67 -30.19 -16.90
N TRP A 523 -5.77 -30.89 -17.61
CA TRP A 523 -5.61 -30.70 -19.05
C TRP A 523 -6.84 -31.17 -19.84
N ASN A 524 -7.34 -30.29 -20.70
CA ASN A 524 -8.45 -30.56 -21.58
C ASN A 524 -7.99 -30.48 -23.04
N GLU A 525 -7.70 -31.64 -23.64
CA GLU A 525 -7.20 -31.77 -25.02
C GLU A 525 -8.11 -31.09 -26.05
N LYS A 526 -9.44 -31.25 -25.87
CA LYS A 526 -10.41 -30.68 -26.82
C LYS A 526 -10.43 -29.17 -26.82
N ARG A 527 -10.19 -28.54 -25.65
CA ARG A 527 -10.15 -27.09 -25.48
C ARG A 527 -8.75 -26.53 -25.73
N GLY A 528 -7.70 -27.35 -25.57
CA GLY A 528 -6.32 -26.89 -25.52
C GLY A 528 -6.07 -25.93 -24.36
N LEU A 529 -6.67 -26.20 -23.20
CA LEU A 529 -6.64 -25.36 -21.99
C LEU A 529 -6.62 -26.24 -20.74
N TYR A 530 -6.09 -25.70 -19.64
CA TYR A 530 -6.26 -26.28 -18.32
C TYR A 530 -7.57 -25.82 -17.69
N ALA A 531 -8.33 -26.73 -17.10
CA ALA A 531 -9.55 -26.41 -16.37
C ALA A 531 -9.24 -25.87 -14.95
N ASP A 532 -10.15 -25.08 -14.42
CA ASP A 532 -10.00 -24.44 -13.10
C ASP A 532 -10.08 -25.44 -11.93
N GLU A 533 -10.56 -26.66 -12.20
CA GLU A 533 -10.60 -27.80 -11.28
C GLU A 533 -10.57 -29.13 -12.04
N THR A 534 -10.50 -30.25 -11.32
CA THR A 534 -10.55 -31.61 -11.92
C THR A 534 -11.89 -31.86 -12.61
N ASN A 535 -11.86 -32.42 -13.83
CA ASN A 535 -13.06 -32.77 -14.61
C ASN A 535 -14.05 -31.61 -14.85
N SER A 536 -13.58 -30.34 -14.75
CA SER A 536 -14.42 -29.17 -14.86
C SER A 536 -14.72 -28.77 -16.30
N VAL A 537 -15.79 -27.97 -16.43
CA VAL A 537 -16.16 -27.25 -17.65
C VAL A 537 -15.79 -25.77 -17.58
N TYR A 538 -15.24 -25.32 -16.46
CA TYR A 538 -14.85 -23.94 -16.21
C TYR A 538 -13.36 -23.74 -16.59
N PHE A 539 -13.12 -22.65 -17.30
CA PHE A 539 -11.78 -22.26 -17.79
C PHE A 539 -11.63 -20.76 -17.62
N SER A 540 -10.57 -20.36 -16.93
CA SER A 540 -10.26 -18.95 -16.68
C SER A 540 -8.91 -18.54 -17.28
N GLN A 541 -8.73 -17.25 -17.52
CA GLN A 541 -7.42 -16.70 -17.87
C GLN A 541 -6.43 -16.90 -16.72
N GLN A 542 -6.87 -16.80 -15.47
CA GLN A 542 -6.05 -16.97 -14.28
C GLN A 542 -5.35 -18.33 -14.25
N MET A 543 -6.06 -19.42 -14.57
CA MET A 543 -5.45 -20.75 -14.64
C MET A 543 -4.37 -20.82 -15.70
N GLN A 544 -4.62 -20.30 -16.91
CA GLN A 544 -3.67 -20.35 -18.01
C GLN A 544 -2.42 -19.49 -17.73
N VAL A 545 -2.60 -18.34 -17.07
CA VAL A 545 -1.50 -17.49 -16.60
C VAL A 545 -0.56 -18.28 -15.69
N TRP A 546 -1.09 -18.93 -14.67
CA TRP A 546 -0.23 -19.63 -13.72
C TRP A 546 0.40 -20.89 -14.31
N CYS A 547 -0.29 -21.62 -15.19
CA CYS A 547 0.30 -22.75 -15.91
C CYS A 547 1.45 -22.31 -16.83
N THR A 548 1.36 -21.11 -17.42
CA THR A 548 2.41 -20.52 -18.24
C THR A 548 3.58 -20.01 -17.41
N LEU A 549 3.31 -19.19 -16.40
CA LEU A 549 4.36 -18.57 -15.58
C LEU A 549 5.12 -19.60 -14.71
N SER A 550 4.43 -20.63 -14.25
CA SER A 550 5.05 -21.71 -13.48
C SER A 550 5.89 -22.67 -14.33
N GLY A 551 5.74 -22.65 -15.66
CA GLY A 551 6.40 -23.61 -16.56
C GLY A 551 5.78 -25.02 -16.53
N ILE A 552 4.50 -25.16 -16.10
CA ILE A 552 3.68 -26.36 -16.33
C ILE A 552 3.49 -26.53 -17.84
N ALA A 553 3.25 -25.41 -18.53
CA ALA A 553 3.30 -25.34 -19.97
C ALA A 553 4.45 -24.45 -20.41
N ASP A 554 5.18 -24.85 -21.43
CA ASP A 554 6.31 -24.09 -21.98
C ASP A 554 6.29 -24.04 -23.53
N GLY A 555 7.18 -23.23 -24.10
CA GLY A 555 7.40 -23.13 -25.53
C GLY A 555 6.12 -22.89 -26.34
N GLU A 556 5.95 -23.64 -27.42
CA GLU A 556 4.81 -23.52 -28.34
C GLU A 556 3.47 -23.88 -27.66
N ARG A 557 3.50 -24.83 -26.71
CA ARG A 557 2.31 -25.21 -25.97
C ARG A 557 1.80 -24.06 -25.08
N ALA A 558 2.70 -23.39 -24.37
CA ALA A 558 2.33 -22.20 -23.56
C ALA A 558 1.75 -21.10 -24.45
N ARG A 559 2.35 -20.89 -25.64
CA ARG A 559 1.83 -19.93 -26.61
C ARG A 559 0.41 -20.28 -27.06
N GLN A 560 0.16 -21.52 -27.45
CA GLN A 560 -1.16 -21.98 -27.88
C GLN A 560 -2.21 -21.85 -26.76
N ILE A 561 -1.83 -22.16 -25.52
CA ILE A 561 -2.71 -22.01 -24.33
C ILE A 561 -3.08 -20.55 -24.14
N MET A 562 -2.11 -19.62 -24.22
CA MET A 562 -2.39 -18.21 -24.06
C MET A 562 -3.22 -17.64 -25.21
N GLU A 563 -3.02 -18.09 -26.46
CA GLU A 563 -3.88 -17.74 -27.59
C GLU A 563 -5.34 -18.21 -27.36
N ASN A 564 -5.52 -19.43 -26.85
CA ASN A 564 -6.83 -19.97 -26.52
C ASN A 564 -7.46 -19.25 -25.29
N ALA A 565 -6.65 -18.69 -24.41
CA ALA A 565 -7.11 -17.95 -23.23
C ALA A 565 -7.65 -16.55 -23.54
N ILE A 566 -7.16 -15.89 -24.61
CA ILE A 566 -7.56 -14.51 -24.95
C ILE A 566 -9.09 -14.36 -25.09
N PRO A 567 -9.84 -15.25 -25.76
CA PRO A 567 -11.29 -15.12 -25.94
C PRO A 567 -12.11 -15.62 -24.75
N LEU A 568 -11.52 -16.18 -23.69
CA LEU A 568 -12.26 -16.69 -22.56
C LEU A 568 -13.16 -15.61 -21.93
N GLU A 569 -14.32 -16.03 -21.40
CA GLU A 569 -15.26 -15.16 -20.71
C GLU A 569 -14.75 -14.76 -19.33
N THR A 570 -14.18 -15.70 -18.58
CA THR A 570 -13.54 -15.44 -17.28
C THR A 570 -12.16 -14.81 -17.49
N LYS A 571 -12.09 -13.51 -17.27
CA LYS A 571 -10.93 -12.66 -17.58
C LYS A 571 -10.22 -12.18 -16.32
N CYS A 572 -8.92 -11.97 -16.45
CA CYS A 572 -8.12 -11.25 -15.47
C CYS A 572 -8.63 -9.82 -15.29
N THR A 573 -8.70 -9.37 -14.03
CA THR A 573 -9.03 -7.98 -13.67
C THR A 573 -7.79 -7.11 -13.59
N PHE A 574 -7.93 -5.86 -13.13
CA PHE A 574 -6.78 -4.98 -12.89
C PHE A 574 -5.81 -5.55 -11.84
N ALA A 575 -6.33 -6.30 -10.85
CA ALA A 575 -5.50 -6.98 -9.86
C ALA A 575 -4.54 -8.01 -10.48
N TYR A 576 -4.96 -8.67 -11.55
CA TYR A 576 -4.17 -9.69 -12.26
C TYR A 576 -3.41 -9.15 -13.47
N ALA A 577 -3.51 -7.85 -13.79
CA ALA A 577 -2.90 -7.25 -14.98
C ALA A 577 -1.41 -7.58 -15.10
N TYR A 578 -0.64 -7.47 -14.02
CA TYR A 578 0.78 -7.77 -14.02
C TYR A 578 1.07 -9.22 -14.49
N PHE A 579 0.42 -10.20 -13.89
CA PHE A 579 0.68 -11.61 -14.20
C PHE A 579 0.18 -11.98 -15.60
N TRP A 580 -0.98 -11.46 -16.02
CA TRP A 580 -1.50 -11.60 -17.36
C TRP A 580 -0.52 -11.06 -18.42
N PHE A 581 0.02 -9.86 -18.19
CA PHE A 581 0.98 -9.23 -19.11
C PHE A 581 2.30 -9.99 -19.15
N ARG A 582 2.79 -10.48 -18.01
CA ARG A 582 4.03 -11.31 -17.97
C ARG A 582 3.85 -12.63 -18.68
N ALA A 583 2.70 -13.28 -18.55
CA ALA A 583 2.41 -14.53 -19.29
C ALA A 583 2.34 -14.30 -20.80
N LEU A 584 1.66 -13.24 -21.26
CA LEU A 584 1.60 -12.86 -22.67
C LEU A 584 3.00 -12.51 -23.22
N GLU A 585 3.80 -11.78 -22.46
CA GLU A 585 5.17 -11.43 -22.86
C GLU A 585 6.05 -12.68 -23.03
N GLN A 586 5.96 -13.62 -22.07
CA GLN A 586 6.75 -14.86 -22.08
C GLN A 586 6.54 -15.68 -23.36
N VAL A 587 5.35 -15.62 -23.94
CA VAL A 587 4.99 -16.39 -25.14
C VAL A 587 4.96 -15.54 -26.42
N GLY A 588 5.41 -14.28 -26.38
CA GLY A 588 5.48 -13.39 -27.55
C GLY A 588 4.12 -12.86 -28.02
N LEU A 589 3.14 -12.76 -27.13
CA LEU A 589 1.80 -12.22 -27.40
C LEU A 589 1.57 -10.88 -26.69
N TYR A 590 2.63 -10.13 -26.39
CA TYR A 590 2.53 -8.90 -25.61
C TYR A 590 1.54 -7.87 -26.19
N HIS A 591 1.39 -7.82 -27.52
CA HIS A 591 0.42 -6.92 -28.18
C HIS A 591 -1.04 -7.11 -27.70
N GLU A 592 -1.40 -8.25 -27.14
CA GLU A 592 -2.73 -8.51 -26.59
C GLU A 592 -2.99 -7.79 -25.26
N THR A 593 -1.94 -7.28 -24.61
CA THR A 593 -2.07 -6.42 -23.40
C THR A 593 -2.83 -5.13 -23.71
N GLU A 594 -2.80 -4.68 -24.96
CA GLU A 594 -3.41 -3.44 -25.43
C GLU A 594 -4.91 -3.38 -25.15
N ARG A 595 -5.60 -4.53 -25.10
CA ARG A 595 -7.02 -4.60 -24.72
C ARG A 595 -7.26 -4.06 -23.31
N MET A 596 -6.41 -4.44 -22.34
CA MET A 596 -6.51 -3.97 -20.96
C MET A 596 -5.96 -2.55 -20.83
N MET A 597 -4.88 -2.22 -21.52
CA MET A 597 -4.35 -0.86 -21.55
C MET A 597 -5.38 0.15 -22.09
N ASN A 598 -6.16 -0.23 -23.11
CA ASN A 598 -7.25 0.62 -23.61
C ASN A 598 -8.39 0.81 -22.61
N ARG A 599 -8.68 -0.18 -21.75
CA ARG A 599 -9.63 0.01 -20.63
C ARG A 599 -9.07 1.00 -19.60
N LEU A 600 -7.77 0.94 -19.30
CA LEU A 600 -7.12 1.89 -18.40
C LEU A 600 -7.14 3.32 -18.99
N ARG A 601 -6.85 3.47 -20.29
CA ARG A 601 -6.96 4.78 -20.98
C ARG A 601 -8.39 5.32 -20.95
N GLY A 602 -9.40 4.46 -21.12
CA GLY A 602 -10.82 4.85 -21.07
C GLY A 602 -11.25 5.44 -19.73
N LEU A 603 -10.51 5.21 -18.63
CA LEU A 603 -10.78 5.86 -17.34
C LEU A 603 -10.61 7.37 -17.39
N LEU A 604 -9.73 7.87 -18.27
CA LEU A 604 -9.53 9.31 -18.47
C LEU A 604 -10.78 10.00 -19.01
N ASP A 605 -11.52 9.34 -19.91
CA ASP A 605 -12.76 9.83 -20.48
C ASP A 605 -13.92 9.88 -19.46
N LEU A 606 -13.73 9.14 -18.34
CA LEU A 606 -14.66 9.10 -17.21
C LEU A 606 -14.24 10.04 -16.07
N ASN A 607 -13.34 10.97 -16.33
CA ASN A 607 -12.77 11.89 -15.33
C ASN A 607 -12.19 11.20 -14.08
N CYS A 608 -11.67 9.96 -14.21
CA CYS A 608 -10.92 9.34 -13.14
C CYS A 608 -9.60 10.07 -12.93
N SER A 609 -9.27 10.43 -11.69
CA SER A 609 -7.98 11.02 -11.29
C SER A 609 -7.01 9.98 -10.69
N THR A 610 -7.51 8.76 -10.49
CA THR A 610 -6.79 7.59 -9.96
C THR A 610 -7.31 6.33 -10.65
N ILE A 611 -6.61 5.21 -10.48
CA ILE A 611 -7.03 3.91 -11.01
C ILE A 611 -7.96 3.25 -10.00
N PRO A 612 -9.19 2.88 -10.39
CA PRO A 612 -10.16 2.24 -9.50
C PRO A 612 -9.83 0.76 -9.26
N GLU A 613 -10.48 0.17 -8.25
CA GLU A 613 -10.33 -1.23 -7.84
C GLU A 613 -10.59 -2.21 -8.98
N THR A 614 -11.66 -1.99 -9.72
CA THR A 614 -12.08 -2.79 -10.87
C THR A 614 -12.47 -1.87 -12.02
N PRO A 615 -12.43 -2.35 -13.27
CA PRO A 615 -12.81 -1.53 -14.42
C PRO A 615 -14.30 -1.16 -14.46
N ASP A 616 -15.15 -2.01 -13.88
CA ASP A 616 -16.61 -1.87 -13.99
C ASP A 616 -17.21 -1.71 -12.58
N ALA A 617 -17.96 -0.63 -12.34
CA ALA A 617 -18.65 -0.32 -11.09
C ALA A 617 -17.82 -0.52 -9.81
N PRO A 618 -16.63 0.08 -9.71
CA PRO A 618 -15.75 -0.12 -8.56
C PRO A 618 -16.35 0.45 -7.29
N ARG A 619 -16.08 -0.18 -6.14
CA ARG A 619 -16.32 0.42 -4.83
C ARG A 619 -15.32 1.56 -4.60
N SER A 620 -14.02 1.29 -4.70
CA SER A 620 -12.94 2.24 -4.52
C SER A 620 -12.51 2.87 -5.85
N GLU A 621 -12.34 4.18 -5.87
CA GLU A 621 -11.79 4.93 -7.01
C GLU A 621 -10.25 4.99 -7.01
N CYS A 622 -9.60 4.49 -5.97
CA CYS A 622 -8.16 4.52 -5.84
C CYS A 622 -7.63 3.19 -5.29
N HIS A 623 -7.06 2.35 -6.17
CA HIS A 623 -6.60 1.02 -5.80
C HIS A 623 -5.32 0.67 -6.56
N ALA A 624 -4.19 0.64 -5.84
CA ALA A 624 -2.89 0.68 -6.49
C ALA A 624 -2.46 -0.62 -7.18
N TRP A 625 -3.13 -1.76 -6.96
CA TRP A 625 -2.87 -2.95 -7.79
C TRP A 625 -3.10 -2.70 -9.29
N GLY A 626 -4.01 -1.76 -9.63
CA GLY A 626 -4.30 -1.36 -11.00
C GLY A 626 -3.30 -0.37 -11.62
N ALA A 627 -2.31 0.12 -10.87
CA ALA A 627 -1.34 1.11 -11.36
C ALA A 627 -0.25 0.50 -12.26
N ILE A 628 -0.60 -0.55 -13.00
CA ILE A 628 0.30 -1.35 -13.87
C ILE A 628 1.02 -0.51 -14.93
N ALA A 629 0.44 0.61 -15.36
CA ALA A 629 1.07 1.49 -16.35
C ALA A 629 2.45 2.01 -15.87
N ILE A 630 2.68 2.13 -14.56
CA ILE A 630 4.00 2.48 -14.02
C ILE A 630 5.03 1.44 -14.45
N TYR A 631 4.73 0.16 -14.29
CA TYR A 631 5.63 -0.91 -14.67
C TYR A 631 5.77 -1.01 -16.20
N GLU A 632 4.65 -1.02 -16.92
CA GLU A 632 4.67 -1.24 -18.37
C GLU A 632 5.39 -0.12 -19.11
N PHE A 633 5.22 1.13 -18.71
CA PHE A 633 5.89 2.23 -19.37
C PHE A 633 7.40 2.26 -19.08
N ALA A 634 7.80 1.95 -17.85
CA ALA A 634 9.22 1.90 -17.48
C ALA A 634 9.92 0.62 -17.98
N ALA A 635 9.37 -0.55 -17.64
CA ALA A 635 10.02 -1.83 -17.87
C ALA A 635 9.81 -2.41 -19.27
N VAL A 636 8.80 -1.91 -20.02
CA VAL A 636 8.50 -2.41 -21.36
C VAL A 636 8.61 -1.33 -22.42
N VAL A 637 7.90 -0.21 -22.32
CA VAL A 637 7.97 0.86 -23.35
C VAL A 637 9.36 1.49 -23.38
N LEU A 638 9.92 1.92 -22.25
CA LEU A 638 11.33 2.32 -22.16
C LEU A 638 12.27 1.12 -22.15
N GLY A 639 11.76 -0.04 -21.74
CA GLY A 639 12.42 -1.34 -21.84
C GLY A 639 13.47 -1.61 -20.76
N VAL A 640 13.52 -0.86 -19.68
CA VAL A 640 14.60 -0.96 -18.67
C VAL A 640 14.22 -1.90 -17.53
N ARG A 641 14.98 -2.98 -17.35
CA ARG A 641 14.75 -3.96 -16.29
C ARG A 641 16.03 -4.30 -15.53
N THR A 642 15.94 -4.37 -14.22
CA THR A 642 16.96 -5.02 -13.40
C THR A 642 16.87 -6.53 -13.58
N VAL A 643 17.92 -7.14 -14.07
CA VAL A 643 18.07 -8.61 -14.14
C VAL A 643 18.61 -9.13 -12.81
N SER A 644 19.68 -8.52 -12.31
CA SER A 644 20.31 -8.84 -11.03
C SER A 644 21.08 -7.63 -10.52
N ALA A 645 20.62 -7.03 -9.44
CA ALA A 645 21.36 -5.95 -8.79
C ALA A 645 22.68 -6.44 -8.19
N ALA A 646 22.71 -7.67 -7.66
CA ALA A 646 23.90 -8.28 -7.09
C ALA A 646 25.03 -8.45 -8.13
N GLU A 647 24.68 -8.69 -9.40
CA GLU A 647 25.61 -8.83 -10.53
C GLU A 647 25.70 -7.57 -11.37
N LYS A 648 25.03 -6.49 -10.98
CA LYS A 648 24.90 -5.23 -11.72
C LYS A 648 24.41 -5.40 -13.16
N LYS A 649 23.50 -6.35 -13.38
CA LYS A 649 22.97 -6.68 -14.70
C LYS A 649 21.66 -5.98 -14.98
N LEU A 650 21.58 -5.31 -16.11
CA LEU A 650 20.39 -4.70 -16.69
C LEU A 650 20.05 -5.32 -18.05
N ARG A 651 18.77 -5.34 -18.38
CA ARG A 651 18.29 -5.56 -19.73
C ARG A 651 17.57 -4.30 -20.21
N ILE A 652 17.93 -3.82 -21.39
CA ILE A 652 17.31 -2.66 -22.04
C ILE A 652 16.75 -3.12 -23.37
N ALA A 653 15.44 -3.26 -23.45
CA ALA A 653 14.72 -3.84 -24.58
C ALA A 653 13.44 -3.03 -24.86
N PRO A 654 13.54 -1.84 -25.48
CA PRO A 654 12.39 -0.99 -25.79
C PRO A 654 11.36 -1.71 -26.65
N HIS A 655 10.09 -1.68 -26.19
CA HIS A 655 8.97 -2.22 -26.95
C HIS A 655 8.18 -1.05 -27.56
N THR A 656 8.24 -0.93 -28.88
CA THR A 656 7.70 0.23 -29.58
C THR A 656 6.18 0.22 -29.70
N ASP A 657 5.58 -0.94 -29.96
CA ASP A 657 4.13 -1.20 -29.97
C ASP A 657 3.30 -0.12 -30.70
N GLY A 658 3.75 0.23 -31.91
CA GLY A 658 3.13 1.27 -32.73
C GLY A 658 3.46 2.72 -32.34
N ARG A 659 4.20 2.93 -31.25
CA ARG A 659 4.72 4.24 -30.84
C ARG A 659 5.92 4.62 -31.72
N THR A 660 6.10 5.92 -31.90
CA THR A 660 7.26 6.46 -32.65
C THR A 660 8.29 7.12 -31.75
N TYR A 661 7.98 7.25 -30.45
CA TYR A 661 8.83 7.96 -29.49
C TYR A 661 8.51 7.59 -28.06
N ALA A 662 9.50 7.48 -27.20
CA ALA A 662 9.39 7.56 -25.75
C ALA A 662 10.70 7.98 -25.11
N LYS A 663 10.63 8.62 -23.96
CA LYS A 663 11.78 8.93 -23.11
C LYS A 663 11.41 8.98 -21.64
N GLY A 664 12.40 8.80 -20.78
CA GLY A 664 12.24 8.96 -19.35
C GLY A 664 13.35 8.37 -18.51
N ASP A 665 13.32 8.71 -17.25
CA ASP A 665 14.16 8.09 -16.23
C ASP A 665 13.49 6.82 -15.70
N VAL A 666 14.26 5.77 -15.53
CA VAL A 666 13.87 4.54 -14.85
C VAL A 666 14.87 4.25 -13.75
N TYR A 667 14.38 4.00 -12.54
CA TYR A 667 15.24 3.56 -11.46
C TYR A 667 15.48 2.06 -11.51
N THR A 668 16.72 1.65 -11.28
CA THR A 668 17.15 0.25 -11.34
C THR A 668 17.98 -0.11 -10.11
N GLY A 669 18.22 -1.40 -9.89
CA GLY A 669 19.16 -1.87 -8.87
C GLY A 669 20.62 -1.46 -9.10
N CYS A 670 20.90 -0.89 -10.28
CA CYS A 670 22.21 -0.36 -10.67
C CYS A 670 22.21 1.17 -10.79
N GLY A 671 21.29 1.85 -10.14
CA GLY A 671 21.13 3.30 -10.24
C GLY A 671 20.06 3.73 -11.25
N LYS A 672 20.05 5.02 -11.55
CA LYS A 672 19.12 5.64 -12.48
C LYS A 672 19.59 5.42 -13.93
N VAL A 673 18.64 5.11 -14.82
CA VAL A 673 18.88 4.95 -16.25
C VAL A 673 17.95 5.90 -16.99
N TRP A 674 18.52 6.77 -17.82
CA TRP A 674 17.78 7.54 -18.80
C TRP A 674 17.71 6.77 -20.11
N VAL A 675 16.52 6.72 -20.71
CA VAL A 675 16.31 6.14 -22.04
C VAL A 675 15.50 7.12 -22.88
N GLU A 676 15.96 7.32 -24.11
CA GLU A 676 15.20 7.99 -25.17
C GLU A 676 15.30 7.17 -26.45
N TRP A 677 14.17 6.91 -27.09
CA TRP A 677 14.16 6.28 -28.39
C TRP A 677 13.12 6.92 -29.31
N LYS A 678 13.38 6.89 -30.61
CA LYS A 678 12.48 7.40 -31.63
C LYS A 678 12.56 6.59 -32.91
N ILE A 679 11.47 6.63 -33.71
CA ILE A 679 11.36 6.04 -35.03
C ILE A 679 11.03 7.15 -35.99
N GLU A 680 11.94 7.38 -36.96
CA GLU A 680 11.77 8.34 -38.04
C GLU A 680 12.16 7.70 -39.38
N ASN A 681 11.30 7.74 -40.39
CA ASN A 681 11.54 7.19 -41.74
C ASN A 681 12.00 5.73 -41.74
N GLY A 682 11.48 4.87 -40.86
CA GLY A 682 11.85 3.47 -40.74
C GLY A 682 13.22 3.23 -40.07
N ILE A 683 13.77 4.26 -39.43
CA ILE A 683 15.01 4.19 -38.66
C ILE A 683 14.65 4.31 -37.19
N PHE A 684 15.08 3.36 -36.41
CA PHE A 684 15.02 3.40 -34.95
C PHE A 684 16.33 3.93 -34.37
N TRP A 685 16.25 4.95 -33.56
CA TRP A 685 17.36 5.52 -32.81
C TRP A 685 17.12 5.31 -31.32
N LEU A 686 18.15 4.94 -30.58
CA LEU A 686 18.13 4.70 -29.14
C LEU A 686 19.31 5.40 -28.47
N HIS A 687 19.04 6.13 -27.41
CA HIS A 687 20.02 6.74 -26.52
C HIS A 687 19.79 6.26 -25.09
N ILE A 688 20.86 5.85 -24.41
CA ILE A 688 20.83 5.37 -23.02
C ILE A 688 21.92 6.10 -22.23
N GLU A 689 21.57 6.61 -21.07
CA GLU A 689 22.54 7.07 -20.06
C GLU A 689 22.32 6.28 -18.74
N SER A 690 23.39 5.78 -18.15
CA SER A 690 23.35 5.00 -16.91
C SER A 690 24.57 5.28 -16.03
N GLU A 691 24.53 4.84 -14.79
CA GLU A 691 25.72 4.86 -13.93
C GLU A 691 26.80 3.92 -14.47
N GLU A 692 28.08 4.24 -14.19
CA GLU A 692 29.23 3.41 -14.58
C GLU A 692 29.18 2.02 -13.92
N GLY A 693 29.64 1.01 -14.64
CA GLY A 693 29.78 -0.35 -14.15
C GLY A 693 28.50 -1.19 -14.17
N ALA A 694 27.42 -0.71 -14.79
CA ALA A 694 26.25 -1.52 -15.06
C ALA A 694 26.44 -2.35 -16.35
N HIS A 695 26.32 -3.68 -16.25
CA HIS A 695 26.37 -4.61 -17.39
C HIS A 695 25.01 -4.62 -18.11
N LYS A 696 24.95 -4.09 -19.31
CA LYS A 696 23.72 -3.95 -20.09
C LYS A 696 23.62 -4.97 -21.21
N GLU A 697 22.55 -5.75 -21.26
CA GLU A 697 22.07 -6.44 -22.44
C GLU A 697 21.08 -5.54 -23.16
N VAL A 698 21.45 -5.07 -24.35
CA VAL A 698 20.58 -4.20 -25.16
C VAL A 698 19.98 -5.03 -26.28
N VAL A 699 18.64 -5.07 -26.32
CA VAL A 699 17.86 -5.78 -27.34
C VAL A 699 17.12 -4.77 -28.20
N LEU A 700 17.41 -4.77 -29.50
CA LEU A 700 16.81 -3.82 -30.42
C LEU A 700 15.53 -4.39 -31.08
N PRO A 701 14.61 -3.54 -31.55
CA PRO A 701 13.34 -3.99 -32.14
C PRO A 701 13.46 -4.95 -33.32
N ASN A 702 14.59 -4.95 -34.04
CA ASN A 702 14.87 -5.90 -35.12
C ASN A 702 15.44 -7.26 -34.65
N GLY A 703 15.50 -7.47 -33.31
CA GLY A 703 16.01 -8.69 -32.70
C GLY A 703 17.53 -8.73 -32.51
N ALA A 704 18.28 -7.70 -32.90
CA ALA A 704 19.70 -7.64 -32.62
C ALA A 704 19.98 -7.46 -31.12
N VAL A 705 20.95 -8.21 -30.61
CA VAL A 705 21.34 -8.18 -29.19
C VAL A 705 22.83 -7.92 -29.07
N TYR A 706 23.22 -7.03 -28.17
CA TYR A 706 24.61 -6.82 -27.81
C TYR A 706 24.73 -6.48 -26.29
N THR A 707 25.93 -6.67 -25.77
CA THR A 707 26.26 -6.36 -24.38
C THR A 707 27.26 -5.22 -24.30
N THR A 708 27.10 -4.33 -23.32
CA THR A 708 28.03 -3.22 -23.08
C THR A 708 28.01 -2.79 -21.62
N ASP A 709 29.15 -2.24 -21.18
CA ASP A 709 29.33 -1.62 -19.87
C ASP A 709 29.42 -0.08 -19.98
N ASP A 710 29.37 0.46 -21.21
CA ASP A 710 29.48 1.89 -21.44
C ASP A 710 28.33 2.65 -20.74
N ALA A 711 28.65 3.73 -20.03
CA ALA A 711 27.66 4.56 -19.33
C ALA A 711 26.70 5.25 -20.31
N VAL A 712 27.19 5.60 -21.50
CA VAL A 712 26.41 6.22 -22.57
C VAL A 712 26.39 5.29 -23.79
N VAL A 713 25.21 5.03 -24.32
CA VAL A 713 25.02 4.18 -25.50
C VAL A 713 24.15 4.89 -26.52
N ASP A 714 24.65 5.03 -27.71
CA ASP A 714 23.92 5.51 -28.89
C ASP A 714 23.88 4.42 -29.96
N CYS A 715 22.70 4.08 -30.46
CA CYS A 715 22.59 3.17 -31.57
C CYS A 715 21.47 3.54 -32.55
N THR A 716 21.66 3.14 -33.80
CA THR A 716 20.70 3.38 -34.87
C THR A 716 20.58 2.14 -35.72
N ILE A 717 19.35 1.72 -35.99
CA ILE A 717 19.06 0.58 -36.85
C ILE A 717 17.94 0.91 -37.83
N LYS A 718 17.92 0.21 -38.96
CA LYS A 718 16.79 0.19 -39.88
C LYS A 718 15.80 -0.89 -39.41
N LEU A 719 14.52 -0.52 -39.29
CA LEU A 719 13.43 -1.44 -38.96
C LEU A 719 12.96 -2.24 -40.16
#